data_16c60a5d36c9e1fbd52ee86986c377e7
#
_entry.id   16c60a5d36c9e1fbd52ee86986c377e7
#
_cell.length_a   1.000
_cell.length_b   1.000
_cell.length_c   1.000
_cell.angle_alpha   90.00
_cell.angle_beta   90.00
_cell.angle_gamma   90.00
#
_symmetry.space_group_name_H-M   'P 1'
#
loop_
_entity.id
_entity.type
_entity.pdbx_description
1 polymer ?
#
loop_
_entity_poly.entity_id
_entity_poly.type
_entity_poly.pdbx_seq_one_letter_code
_entity_poly.pdbx_strand_id
1 'polypeptide(L)'
;MKSIVIVGSGVGGLTAGAKLAKQGYNVTVIEKHFVAGGYSTNFVRKAKTGEKVTFDVSLHGIGDLNSDRNFYKQLDEIGVFEKVKPIRKKETATVMFNNGEFFDIPDSFKKYKQELINKFPNEKIGIENLFCFLKVFDEDMEKTAWTDREMPKYIHKLQNITLYEFLKQYINDEKCIDLFCFLWLYYGLPAKELNAYYYLAAWLGYHIGGTYYIEGGSGALSKALVDIIEENGGHIVLKEEVIEVETKNNKIVSVVTDKGKKFKADVFIINGCVERVLECVDNNALVIDYIRNLEKKSIGCSLTQLYIGTDCDPTELGIDKADFFFDYEEPSQSGYEYAKQANYEKIHFGLVNYNLLDPNLNKNTGFICITLGDFEENWPERNTEEYKAKKEEVTNILLNRLYKHFPKTEGHVVITELGTPRTMERYTNNRAGAVYGFAQDVENGGFNRLSVKTPFENGYLASAWTQPGGGYQGAMLAGIICGNIILDKYSLEEPNLKQYDVLEPNMFMSGMIEDANKKYTKNVVAKYLFNFKDINKKYVVKVDNGKVFLDKDINDIDTEIICNYKTWCDVSNNKISGETAFREGGLKVKGNIDKFRILTKIFEPIKEEKPVIRKLVRGDIIFPLALAPFIFYWATSNLHIAYLSYGKYLMVSIFYTLLVIPIFKPKYVRNQITNLEKVNIITFSLMWILDIMMYNEIYINSLELILPLALIIFAFKGENIISQYTKLGFVESVSKTKLFNKINRNLSLMWAVIFIVQFLVAKVLITEPTGSIVYILIAIGGIISFTYPKKAMGN
;
A
#
# COMPACT_ATOMS: atom_id res chain seq x y z
N MET A 1 11.39 -19.53 -9.81
CA MET A 1 9.99 -19.04 -9.71
C MET A 1 9.64 -18.99 -8.24
N LYS A 2 9.19 -17.87 -7.72
CA LYS A 2 8.82 -17.78 -6.29
C LYS A 2 7.45 -18.38 -6.07
N SER A 3 7.30 -19.05 -4.94
CA SER A 3 6.07 -19.73 -4.53
C SER A 3 5.26 -18.86 -3.56
N ILE A 4 3.95 -18.88 -3.73
CA ILE A 4 3.00 -18.14 -2.89
C ILE A 4 1.92 -19.09 -2.41
N VAL A 5 1.66 -19.08 -1.11
CA VAL A 5 0.50 -19.77 -0.52
C VAL A 5 -0.50 -18.73 -0.04
N ILE A 6 -1.77 -18.92 -0.40
CA ILE A 6 -2.89 -18.08 0.00
C ILE A 6 -3.84 -18.91 0.87
N VAL A 7 -4.13 -18.42 2.07
CA VAL A 7 -5.03 -19.06 3.02
C VAL A 7 -6.41 -18.41 2.92
N GLY A 8 -7.36 -19.14 2.35
CA GLY A 8 -8.71 -18.70 2.05
C GLY A 8 -8.89 -18.19 0.62
N SER A 9 -10.01 -18.56 0.00
CA SER A 9 -10.34 -18.24 -1.39
C SER A 9 -11.42 -17.17 -1.55
N GLY A 10 -11.57 -16.24 -0.60
CA GLY A 10 -12.42 -15.06 -0.80
C GLY A 10 -11.90 -14.18 -1.93
N VAL A 11 -12.72 -13.27 -2.46
CA VAL A 11 -12.39 -12.48 -3.67
C VAL A 11 -11.10 -11.66 -3.53
N GLY A 12 -10.73 -11.22 -2.32
CA GLY A 12 -9.47 -10.53 -2.10
C GLY A 12 -8.25 -11.43 -2.35
N GLY A 13 -8.26 -12.63 -1.76
CA GLY A 13 -7.21 -13.64 -1.97
C GLY A 13 -7.14 -14.14 -3.41
N LEU A 14 -8.30 -14.41 -4.03
CA LEU A 14 -8.37 -14.80 -5.44
C LEU A 14 -7.84 -13.70 -6.36
N THR A 15 -8.17 -12.43 -6.12
CA THR A 15 -7.68 -11.30 -6.93
C THR A 15 -6.16 -11.14 -6.79
N ALA A 16 -5.61 -11.23 -5.57
CA ALA A 16 -4.17 -11.24 -5.35
C ALA A 16 -3.51 -12.42 -6.07
N GLY A 17 -4.10 -13.61 -5.93
CA GLY A 17 -3.61 -14.84 -6.57
C GLY A 17 -3.61 -14.76 -8.09
N ALA A 18 -4.70 -14.30 -8.71
CA ALA A 18 -4.82 -14.15 -10.15
C ALA A 18 -3.79 -13.13 -10.70
N LYS A 19 -3.66 -11.97 -10.03
CA LYS A 19 -2.66 -10.97 -10.39
C LYS A 19 -1.23 -11.52 -10.33
N LEU A 20 -0.90 -12.24 -9.28
CA LEU A 20 0.44 -12.79 -9.08
C LEU A 20 0.72 -13.99 -10.00
N ALA A 21 -0.26 -14.87 -10.23
CA ALA A 21 -0.12 -15.99 -11.17
C ALA A 21 0.13 -15.48 -12.60
N LYS A 22 -0.62 -14.47 -13.06
CA LYS A 22 -0.41 -13.82 -14.36
C LYS A 22 0.99 -13.20 -14.51
N GLN A 23 1.64 -12.83 -13.40
CA GLN A 23 3.03 -12.36 -13.38
C GLN A 23 4.07 -13.48 -13.18
N GLY A 24 3.66 -14.75 -13.32
CA GLY A 24 4.56 -15.90 -13.33
C GLY A 24 4.94 -16.43 -11.94
N TYR A 25 4.21 -16.09 -10.88
CA TYR A 25 4.41 -16.72 -9.57
C TYR A 25 3.69 -18.06 -9.49
N ASN A 26 4.28 -19.00 -8.75
CA ASN A 26 3.61 -20.29 -8.46
C ASN A 26 2.66 -20.10 -7.27
N VAL A 27 1.36 -19.99 -7.56
CA VAL A 27 0.33 -19.67 -6.57
C VAL A 27 -0.43 -20.93 -6.16
N THR A 28 -0.54 -21.19 -4.86
CA THR A 28 -1.43 -22.22 -4.30
C THR A 28 -2.43 -21.57 -3.35
N VAL A 29 -3.72 -21.72 -3.60
CA VAL A 29 -4.80 -21.24 -2.73
C VAL A 29 -5.37 -22.42 -1.95
N ILE A 30 -5.47 -22.32 -0.62
CA ILE A 30 -6.02 -23.35 0.26
C ILE A 30 -7.36 -22.87 0.80
N GLU A 31 -8.42 -23.66 0.61
CA GLU A 31 -9.79 -23.32 0.97
C GLU A 31 -10.47 -24.47 1.72
N LYS A 32 -11.09 -24.15 2.87
CA LYS A 32 -11.81 -25.13 3.68
C LYS A 32 -13.12 -25.61 3.04
N HIS A 33 -13.75 -24.75 2.26
CA HIS A 33 -15.02 -25.04 1.64
C HIS A 33 -14.85 -25.91 0.36
N PHE A 34 -15.94 -26.51 -0.11
CA PHE A 34 -15.94 -27.32 -1.34
C PHE A 34 -16.03 -26.48 -2.62
N VAL A 35 -16.23 -25.16 -2.48
CA VAL A 35 -16.24 -24.19 -3.60
C VAL A 35 -15.43 -22.96 -3.20
N ALA A 36 -14.69 -22.39 -4.13
CA ALA A 36 -13.93 -21.17 -3.94
C ALA A 36 -14.84 -19.93 -4.06
N GLY A 37 -14.49 -18.83 -3.37
CA GLY A 37 -15.16 -17.53 -3.49
C GLY A 37 -15.56 -16.88 -2.17
N GLY A 38 -15.65 -17.63 -1.08
CA GLY A 38 -16.15 -17.11 0.19
C GLY A 38 -17.62 -16.68 0.06
N TYR A 39 -17.92 -15.38 0.29
CA TYR A 39 -19.25 -14.82 0.05
C TYR A 39 -19.59 -14.68 -1.45
N SER A 40 -18.62 -14.72 -2.34
CA SER A 40 -18.78 -14.59 -3.78
C SER A 40 -19.03 -15.96 -4.42
N THR A 41 -20.19 -16.54 -4.14
CA THR A 41 -20.58 -17.87 -4.62
C THR A 41 -22.06 -17.93 -4.94
N ASN A 42 -22.44 -18.95 -5.73
CA ASN A 42 -23.83 -19.28 -6.00
C ASN A 42 -24.16 -20.64 -5.38
N PHE A 43 -25.42 -20.86 -5.05
CA PHE A 43 -25.91 -22.16 -4.65
C PHE A 43 -27.26 -22.48 -5.31
N VAL A 44 -27.56 -23.75 -5.52
CA VAL A 44 -28.79 -24.22 -6.15
C VAL A 44 -29.65 -24.93 -5.14
N ARG A 45 -30.95 -24.67 -5.19
CA ARG A 45 -31.95 -25.42 -4.47
C ARG A 45 -33.02 -25.94 -5.44
N LYS A 46 -33.58 -27.06 -5.09
CA LYS A 46 -34.72 -27.65 -5.84
C LYS A 46 -36.00 -27.44 -5.03
N ALA A 47 -36.96 -26.75 -5.62
CA ALA A 47 -38.28 -26.57 -5.04
C ALA A 47 -39.02 -27.91 -4.94
N LYS A 48 -40.06 -28.01 -4.06
CA LYS A 48 -40.89 -29.20 -3.96
C LYS A 48 -41.63 -29.54 -5.24
N THR A 49 -41.89 -28.51 -6.05
CA THR A 49 -42.52 -28.58 -7.38
C THR A 49 -41.60 -29.12 -8.46
N GLY A 50 -40.28 -29.19 -8.19
CA GLY A 50 -39.26 -29.77 -9.07
C GLY A 50 -38.35 -28.79 -9.73
N GLU A 51 -38.67 -27.50 -9.77
CA GLU A 51 -37.86 -26.42 -10.35
C GLU A 51 -36.57 -26.23 -9.57
N LYS A 52 -35.54 -25.85 -10.29
CA LYS A 52 -34.25 -25.45 -9.71
C LYS A 52 -34.16 -23.94 -9.71
N VAL A 53 -33.82 -23.37 -8.57
CA VAL A 53 -33.49 -21.94 -8.42
C VAL A 53 -32.04 -21.80 -8.07
N THR A 54 -31.32 -20.98 -8.82
CA THR A 54 -29.94 -20.60 -8.56
C THR A 54 -29.93 -19.29 -7.80
N PHE A 55 -29.35 -19.31 -6.60
CA PHE A 55 -29.25 -18.18 -5.71
C PHE A 55 -27.82 -17.61 -5.77
N ASP A 56 -27.69 -16.30 -5.94
CA ASP A 56 -26.46 -15.57 -5.67
C ASP A 56 -26.36 -15.26 -4.19
N VAL A 57 -25.23 -15.53 -3.57
CA VAL A 57 -25.11 -15.39 -2.11
C VAL A 57 -25.15 -13.92 -1.67
N SER A 58 -24.50 -12.99 -2.41
CA SER A 58 -24.32 -11.67 -1.86
C SER A 58 -24.14 -10.52 -2.84
N LEU A 59 -23.99 -10.76 -4.15
CA LEU A 59 -23.72 -9.67 -5.09
C LEU A 59 -25.02 -8.95 -5.44
N HIS A 60 -25.18 -7.73 -4.94
CA HIS A 60 -26.27 -6.82 -5.34
C HIS A 60 -25.78 -5.79 -6.38
N GLY A 61 -24.54 -5.34 -6.23
CA GLY A 61 -23.91 -4.43 -7.15
C GLY A 61 -22.43 -4.24 -6.81
N ILE A 62 -21.65 -3.99 -7.83
CA ILE A 62 -20.23 -3.62 -7.72
C ILE A 62 -20.04 -2.28 -8.39
N GLY A 63 -19.39 -1.34 -7.71
CA GLY A 63 -19.10 0.00 -8.23
C GLY A 63 -17.80 0.04 -9.04
N ASP A 64 -17.61 1.16 -9.74
CA ASP A 64 -16.32 1.57 -10.32
C ASP A 64 -15.84 0.72 -11.52
N LEU A 65 -16.79 0.16 -12.29
CA LEU A 65 -16.48 -0.66 -13.47
C LEU A 65 -16.68 0.06 -14.81
N ASN A 66 -16.73 1.40 -14.84
CA ASN A 66 -16.54 2.13 -16.08
C ASN A 66 -15.10 1.93 -16.59
N SER A 67 -14.91 1.79 -17.91
CA SER A 67 -13.61 1.45 -18.53
C SER A 67 -12.51 2.52 -18.36
N ASP A 68 -12.86 3.73 -18.00
CA ASP A 68 -11.92 4.81 -17.68
C ASP A 68 -11.40 4.78 -16.25
N ARG A 69 -12.03 4.00 -15.35
CA ARG A 69 -11.69 3.92 -13.94
C ARG A 69 -10.49 3.01 -13.68
N ASN A 70 -9.67 3.35 -12.67
CA ASN A 70 -8.48 2.57 -12.34
C ASN A 70 -8.83 1.16 -11.85
N PHE A 71 -9.91 0.99 -11.10
CA PHE A 71 -10.34 -0.32 -10.63
C PHE A 71 -10.65 -1.26 -11.80
N TYR A 72 -11.43 -0.77 -12.80
CA TYR A 72 -11.69 -1.53 -14.03
C TYR A 72 -10.38 -1.94 -14.72
N LYS A 73 -9.47 -0.99 -14.95
CA LYS A 73 -8.20 -1.23 -15.65
C LYS A 73 -7.35 -2.30 -14.95
N GLN A 74 -7.30 -2.28 -13.61
CA GLN A 74 -6.57 -3.28 -12.84
C GLN A 74 -7.18 -4.69 -13.00
N LEU A 75 -8.51 -4.83 -13.03
CA LEU A 75 -9.18 -6.10 -13.27
C LEU A 75 -9.04 -6.58 -14.72
N ASP A 76 -9.05 -5.66 -15.66
CA ASP A 76 -8.84 -5.93 -17.10
C ASP A 76 -7.40 -6.43 -17.35
N GLU A 77 -6.39 -5.78 -16.74
CA GLU A 77 -5.00 -6.24 -16.76
C GLU A 77 -4.84 -7.66 -16.20
N ILE A 78 -5.59 -8.02 -15.17
CA ILE A 78 -5.62 -9.38 -14.62
C ILE A 78 -6.29 -10.34 -15.61
N GLY A 79 -7.18 -9.89 -16.48
CA GLY A 79 -7.91 -10.68 -17.48
C GLY A 79 -9.31 -11.10 -17.00
N VAL A 80 -9.85 -10.44 -15.97
CA VAL A 80 -11.18 -10.77 -15.42
C VAL A 80 -12.28 -10.62 -16.48
N PHE A 81 -12.24 -9.54 -17.26
CA PHE A 81 -13.27 -9.24 -18.26
C PHE A 81 -13.14 -10.03 -19.58
N GLU A 82 -12.08 -10.80 -19.74
CA GLU A 82 -12.00 -11.84 -20.78
C GLU A 82 -12.92 -13.04 -20.46
N LYS A 83 -13.30 -13.22 -19.17
CA LYS A 83 -14.04 -14.40 -18.67
C LYS A 83 -15.44 -14.07 -18.16
N VAL A 84 -15.68 -12.85 -17.68
CA VAL A 84 -16.98 -12.42 -17.20
C VAL A 84 -17.35 -11.06 -17.77
N LYS A 85 -18.65 -10.82 -17.93
CA LYS A 85 -19.18 -9.58 -18.45
C LYS A 85 -19.88 -8.76 -17.35
N PRO A 86 -19.47 -7.50 -17.10
CA PRO A 86 -20.23 -6.60 -16.25
C PRO A 86 -21.51 -6.13 -16.95
N ILE A 87 -22.64 -6.20 -16.23
CA ILE A 87 -23.95 -5.73 -16.66
C ILE A 87 -24.22 -4.43 -15.91
N ARG A 88 -24.31 -3.30 -16.63
CA ARG A 88 -24.62 -2.01 -16.02
C ARG A 88 -26.07 -1.95 -15.56
N LYS A 89 -26.28 -1.51 -14.32
CA LYS A 89 -27.64 -1.27 -13.79
C LYS A 89 -28.19 0.04 -14.35
N LYS A 90 -29.51 0.10 -14.53
CA LYS A 90 -30.19 1.32 -15.01
C LYS A 90 -30.31 2.38 -13.92
N GLU A 91 -30.54 1.93 -12.70
CA GLU A 91 -30.65 2.73 -11.47
C GLU A 91 -29.78 2.08 -10.39
N THR A 92 -29.26 2.88 -9.47
CA THR A 92 -28.51 2.34 -8.34
C THR A 92 -29.43 1.62 -7.38
N ALA A 93 -30.55 2.22 -7.00
CA ALA A 93 -31.59 1.64 -6.15
C ALA A 93 -32.87 2.48 -6.16
N THR A 94 -33.94 2.00 -5.54
CA THR A 94 -35.15 2.74 -5.24
C THR A 94 -35.38 2.73 -3.73
N VAL A 95 -35.50 3.90 -3.11
CA VAL A 95 -35.86 4.04 -1.69
C VAL A 95 -37.38 4.16 -1.57
N MET A 96 -37.98 3.26 -0.78
CA MET A 96 -39.41 3.23 -0.50
C MET A 96 -39.70 3.79 0.89
N PHE A 97 -40.57 4.79 0.97
CA PHE A 97 -41.04 5.37 2.22
C PHE A 97 -42.34 4.68 2.66
N ASN A 98 -42.63 4.69 3.96
CA ASN A 98 -43.81 4.03 4.52
C ASN A 98 -45.15 4.63 4.04
N ASN A 99 -45.15 5.89 3.60
CA ASN A 99 -46.32 6.55 3.01
C ASN A 99 -46.61 6.10 1.56
N GLY A 100 -45.80 5.17 1.02
CA GLY A 100 -45.91 4.68 -0.36
C GLY A 100 -45.23 5.55 -1.42
N GLU A 101 -44.61 6.68 -1.03
CA GLU A 101 -43.74 7.43 -1.92
C GLU A 101 -42.46 6.65 -2.15
N PHE A 102 -41.82 6.92 -3.28
CA PHE A 102 -40.49 6.36 -3.58
C PHE A 102 -39.56 7.42 -4.14
N PHE A 103 -38.28 7.12 -4.06
CA PHE A 103 -37.22 7.95 -4.64
C PHE A 103 -36.23 7.05 -5.38
N ASP A 104 -36.22 7.20 -6.71
CA ASP A 104 -35.23 6.50 -7.54
C ASP A 104 -33.86 7.16 -7.42
N ILE A 105 -32.86 6.39 -7.07
CA ILE A 105 -31.45 6.81 -7.03
C ILE A 105 -30.84 6.56 -8.41
N PRO A 106 -30.60 7.59 -9.23
CA PRO A 106 -30.11 7.39 -10.60
C PRO A 106 -28.66 6.87 -10.62
N ASP A 107 -28.35 6.03 -11.61
CA ASP A 107 -26.97 5.68 -11.96
C ASP A 107 -26.31 6.81 -12.76
N SER A 108 -26.33 8.01 -12.18
CA SER A 108 -25.69 9.19 -12.75
C SER A 108 -25.50 10.27 -11.70
N PHE A 109 -24.26 10.59 -11.41
CA PHE A 109 -23.87 11.64 -10.49
C PHE A 109 -24.58 12.98 -10.72
N LYS A 110 -24.70 13.40 -11.99
CA LYS A 110 -25.38 14.64 -12.36
C LYS A 110 -26.89 14.57 -12.14
N LYS A 111 -27.54 13.45 -12.52
CA LYS A 111 -28.99 13.26 -12.34
C LYS A 111 -29.30 13.16 -10.83
N TYR A 112 -28.52 12.40 -10.07
CA TYR A 112 -28.77 12.27 -8.63
C TYR A 112 -28.70 13.63 -7.92
N LYS A 113 -27.69 14.46 -8.24
CA LYS A 113 -27.65 15.85 -7.74
C LYS A 113 -28.94 16.61 -8.03
N GLN A 114 -29.43 16.51 -9.26
CA GLN A 114 -30.64 17.25 -9.68
C GLN A 114 -31.90 16.74 -8.96
N GLU A 115 -32.04 15.40 -8.78
CA GLU A 115 -33.20 14.82 -8.08
C GLU A 115 -33.18 15.18 -6.59
N LEU A 116 -32.01 15.20 -5.95
CA LEU A 116 -31.90 15.72 -4.58
C LEU A 116 -32.32 17.20 -4.46
N ILE A 117 -31.89 18.06 -5.39
CA ILE A 117 -32.27 19.47 -5.41
C ILE A 117 -33.80 19.61 -5.64
N ASN A 118 -34.38 18.79 -6.52
CA ASN A 118 -35.82 18.81 -6.77
C ASN A 118 -36.61 18.41 -5.51
N LYS A 119 -36.15 17.40 -4.78
CA LYS A 119 -36.81 16.94 -3.54
C LYS A 119 -36.56 17.88 -2.36
N PHE A 120 -35.37 18.48 -2.27
CA PHE A 120 -34.96 19.39 -1.17
C PHE A 120 -34.54 20.78 -1.71
N PRO A 121 -35.45 21.60 -2.26
CA PRO A 121 -35.09 22.84 -2.93
C PRO A 121 -34.44 23.89 -2.01
N ASN A 122 -34.73 23.84 -0.69
CA ASN A 122 -34.11 24.72 0.31
C ASN A 122 -32.63 24.39 0.55
N GLU A 123 -32.20 23.17 0.25
CA GLU A 123 -30.82 22.73 0.39
C GLU A 123 -29.97 22.85 -0.90
N LYS A 124 -30.52 23.47 -1.95
CA LYS A 124 -29.88 23.57 -3.26
C LYS A 124 -28.41 23.97 -3.20
N ILE A 125 -28.10 25.07 -2.48
CA ILE A 125 -26.72 25.60 -2.40
C ILE A 125 -25.81 24.59 -1.71
N GLY A 126 -26.27 23.99 -0.62
CA GLY A 126 -25.53 22.98 0.14
C GLY A 126 -25.26 21.73 -0.71
N ILE A 127 -26.26 21.21 -1.42
CA ILE A 127 -26.13 20.08 -2.34
C ILE A 127 -25.15 20.40 -3.48
N GLU A 128 -25.24 21.59 -4.11
CA GLU A 128 -24.31 21.99 -5.15
C GLU A 128 -22.87 22.02 -4.66
N ASN A 129 -22.61 22.57 -3.47
CA ASN A 129 -21.29 22.63 -2.86
C ASN A 129 -20.77 21.22 -2.49
N LEU A 130 -21.62 20.36 -1.91
CA LEU A 130 -21.28 18.97 -1.61
C LEU A 130 -20.86 18.22 -2.89
N PHE A 131 -21.66 18.28 -3.95
CA PHE A 131 -21.36 17.59 -5.20
C PHE A 131 -20.13 18.15 -5.93
N CYS A 132 -19.85 19.45 -5.76
CA CYS A 132 -18.59 20.05 -6.22
C CYS A 132 -17.40 19.44 -5.49
N PHE A 133 -17.45 19.34 -4.14
CA PHE A 133 -16.42 18.69 -3.35
C PHE A 133 -16.24 17.21 -3.74
N LEU A 134 -17.33 16.45 -3.86
CA LEU A 134 -17.32 15.04 -4.20
C LEU A 134 -16.63 14.77 -5.55
N LYS A 135 -16.87 15.64 -6.55
CA LYS A 135 -16.19 15.53 -7.85
C LYS A 135 -14.68 15.72 -7.73
N VAL A 136 -14.26 16.74 -6.99
CA VAL A 136 -12.82 17.02 -6.78
C VAL A 136 -12.17 15.90 -5.98
N PHE A 137 -12.88 15.34 -5.00
CA PHE A 137 -12.41 14.21 -4.22
C PHE A 137 -12.27 12.93 -5.07
N ASP A 138 -13.21 12.64 -5.95
CA ASP A 138 -13.11 11.53 -6.91
C ASP A 138 -11.87 11.65 -7.81
N GLU A 139 -11.65 12.84 -8.40
CA GLU A 139 -10.47 13.10 -9.23
C GLU A 139 -9.16 12.94 -8.46
N ASP A 140 -9.15 13.27 -7.17
CA ASP A 140 -7.99 13.08 -6.30
C ASP A 140 -7.75 11.59 -6.00
N MET A 141 -8.82 10.84 -5.71
CA MET A 141 -8.76 9.39 -5.50
C MET A 141 -8.27 8.64 -6.73
N GLU A 142 -8.74 9.00 -7.92
CA GLU A 142 -8.30 8.37 -9.18
C GLU A 142 -6.84 8.66 -9.55
N LYS A 143 -6.30 9.81 -9.13
CA LYS A 143 -4.89 10.17 -9.35
C LYS A 143 -3.94 9.47 -8.41
N THR A 144 -4.37 9.23 -7.19
CA THR A 144 -3.63 8.44 -6.22
C THR A 144 -3.88 6.97 -6.52
N ALA A 145 -3.12 6.41 -7.46
CA ALA A 145 -3.17 4.98 -7.71
C ALA A 145 -3.08 4.24 -6.36
N TRP A 146 -4.04 3.36 -6.08
CA TRP A 146 -4.19 2.55 -4.87
C TRP A 146 -2.89 1.78 -4.52
N THR A 147 -1.86 2.55 -4.22
CA THR A 147 -0.53 2.09 -3.83
C THR A 147 -0.23 2.69 -2.47
N ASP A 148 0.55 2.00 -1.66
CA ASP A 148 1.07 2.49 -0.35
C ASP A 148 1.82 3.86 -0.42
N ARG A 149 1.88 4.50 -1.60
CA ARG A 149 2.86 5.55 -1.90
C ARG A 149 2.32 6.97 -1.85
N GLU A 150 1.05 7.19 -2.15
CA GLU A 150 0.46 8.53 -2.13
C GLU A 150 -0.90 8.50 -1.44
N MET A 151 -1.11 9.41 -0.49
CA MET A 151 -2.40 9.57 0.18
C MET A 151 -3.22 10.64 -0.54
N PRO A 152 -4.54 10.44 -0.71
CA PRO A 152 -5.42 11.46 -1.26
C PRO A 152 -5.32 12.76 -0.48
N LYS A 153 -5.27 13.88 -1.19
CA LYS A 153 -5.08 15.22 -0.61
C LYS A 153 -6.15 15.59 0.43
N TYR A 154 -7.39 15.12 0.19
CA TYR A 154 -8.53 15.46 1.05
C TYR A 154 -8.77 14.49 2.21
N ILE A 155 -7.93 13.49 2.37
CA ILE A 155 -8.07 12.50 3.43
C ILE A 155 -8.13 13.13 4.83
N HIS A 156 -7.32 14.17 5.10
CA HIS A 156 -7.28 14.84 6.40
C HIS A 156 -8.63 15.45 6.82
N LYS A 157 -9.50 15.75 5.85
CA LYS A 157 -10.83 16.28 6.11
C LYS A 157 -11.87 15.22 6.44
N LEU A 158 -11.65 13.98 6.00
CA LEU A 158 -12.65 12.91 6.01
C LEU A 158 -12.29 11.76 6.96
N GLN A 159 -11.00 11.55 7.21
CA GLN A 159 -10.52 10.36 7.92
C GLN A 159 -10.96 10.30 9.39
N ASN A 160 -11.07 11.45 10.06
CA ASN A 160 -11.27 11.54 11.50
C ASN A 160 -12.65 12.11 11.89
N ILE A 161 -13.62 12.09 10.98
CA ILE A 161 -14.98 12.55 11.22
C ILE A 161 -16.00 11.52 10.72
N THR A 162 -17.18 11.55 11.30
CA THR A 162 -18.30 10.74 10.86
C THR A 162 -18.90 11.29 9.56
N LEU A 163 -19.59 10.44 8.83
CA LEU A 163 -20.34 10.85 7.64
C LEU A 163 -21.36 11.94 7.96
N TYR A 164 -22.07 11.82 9.08
CA TYR A 164 -23.03 12.81 9.52
C TYR A 164 -22.38 14.17 9.79
N GLU A 165 -21.27 14.22 10.54
CA GLU A 165 -20.54 15.46 10.82
C GLU A 165 -20.02 16.12 9.53
N PHE A 166 -19.61 15.32 8.55
CA PHE A 166 -19.20 15.85 7.27
C PHE A 166 -20.36 16.44 6.48
N LEU A 167 -21.49 15.71 6.37
CA LEU A 167 -22.65 16.15 5.59
C LEU A 167 -23.30 17.40 6.19
N LYS A 168 -23.32 17.51 7.54
CA LYS A 168 -23.83 18.71 8.27
C LYS A 168 -23.07 20.00 7.93
N GLN A 169 -21.89 19.92 7.35
CA GLN A 169 -21.17 21.11 6.85
C GLN A 169 -21.80 21.69 5.58
N TYR A 170 -22.65 20.92 4.89
CA TYR A 170 -23.26 21.29 3.62
C TYR A 170 -24.78 21.32 3.69
N ILE A 171 -25.41 20.41 4.41
CA ILE A 171 -26.85 20.14 4.42
C ILE A 171 -27.37 20.28 5.85
N ASN A 172 -28.52 21.00 6.00
CA ASN A 172 -29.18 21.17 7.28
C ASN A 172 -30.37 20.23 7.48
N ASP A 173 -31.06 19.86 6.40
CA ASP A 173 -32.24 18.99 6.42
C ASP A 173 -31.83 17.53 6.73
N GLU A 174 -32.34 17.01 7.88
CA GLU A 174 -32.02 15.66 8.35
C GLU A 174 -32.54 14.56 7.36
N LYS A 175 -33.69 14.78 6.70
CA LYS A 175 -34.23 13.83 5.74
C LYS A 175 -33.37 13.77 4.46
N CYS A 176 -32.80 14.91 4.06
CA CYS A 176 -31.86 14.97 2.95
C CYS A 176 -30.58 14.23 3.27
N ILE A 177 -30.03 14.40 4.48
CA ILE A 177 -28.85 13.67 4.96
C ILE A 177 -29.13 12.16 4.99
N ASP A 178 -30.26 11.76 5.56
CA ASP A 178 -30.62 10.36 5.71
C ASP A 178 -30.84 9.70 4.35
N LEU A 179 -31.50 10.38 3.43
CA LEU A 179 -31.66 9.89 2.05
C LEU A 179 -30.31 9.74 1.32
N PHE A 180 -29.37 10.69 1.52
CA PHE A 180 -28.01 10.54 0.98
C PHE A 180 -27.30 9.30 1.54
N CYS A 181 -27.60 8.91 2.79
CA CYS A 181 -27.01 7.79 3.51
C CYS A 181 -27.77 6.46 3.33
N PHE A 182 -28.67 6.32 2.35
CA PHE A 182 -29.53 5.15 2.15
C PHE A 182 -28.76 3.82 2.07
N LEU A 183 -27.51 3.84 1.62
CA LEU A 183 -26.65 2.64 1.52
C LEU A 183 -26.06 2.16 2.85
N TRP A 184 -26.45 2.72 4.00
CA TRP A 184 -25.85 2.35 5.28
C TRP A 184 -25.79 0.84 5.56
N LEU A 185 -26.78 0.08 5.09
CA LEU A 185 -26.80 -1.39 5.17
C LEU A 185 -25.59 -2.04 4.50
N TYR A 186 -25.11 -1.46 3.39
CA TYR A 186 -23.93 -1.97 2.66
C TYR A 186 -22.61 -1.59 3.31
N TYR A 187 -22.64 -0.73 4.33
CA TYR A 187 -21.45 -0.28 5.07
C TYR A 187 -21.44 -0.78 6.52
N GLY A 188 -22.61 -1.22 7.00
CA GLY A 188 -22.79 -1.83 8.31
C GLY A 188 -22.90 -0.87 9.48
N LEU A 189 -22.93 0.45 9.26
CA LEU A 189 -23.07 1.49 10.28
C LEU A 189 -23.91 2.65 9.77
N PRO A 190 -24.69 3.30 10.66
CA PRO A 190 -25.43 4.52 10.34
C PRO A 190 -24.50 5.74 10.23
N ALA A 191 -24.95 6.81 9.59
CA ALA A 191 -24.15 7.99 9.29
C ALA A 191 -23.42 8.63 10.49
N LYS A 192 -24.00 8.54 11.70
CA LYS A 192 -23.43 9.11 12.95
C LYS A 192 -22.25 8.31 13.50
N GLU A 193 -22.05 7.09 13.04
CA GLU A 193 -20.97 6.20 13.47
C GLU A 193 -19.99 5.91 12.33
N LEU A 194 -20.47 5.95 11.07
CA LEU A 194 -19.73 5.59 9.87
C LEU A 194 -18.65 6.64 9.53
N ASN A 195 -17.46 6.18 9.19
CA ASN A 195 -16.36 7.01 8.72
C ASN A 195 -16.69 7.69 7.38
N ALA A 196 -16.53 9.02 7.29
CA ALA A 196 -16.87 9.80 6.11
C ALA A 196 -16.02 9.40 4.88
N TYR A 197 -14.72 9.20 5.05
CA TYR A 197 -13.83 8.82 3.95
C TYR A 197 -14.29 7.51 3.31
N TYR A 198 -14.53 6.49 4.11
CA TYR A 198 -14.90 5.17 3.63
C TYR A 198 -16.23 5.18 2.85
N TYR A 199 -17.27 5.81 3.42
CA TYR A 199 -18.55 5.92 2.73
C TYR A 199 -18.42 6.64 1.40
N LEU A 200 -17.82 7.82 1.40
CA LEU A 200 -17.75 8.66 0.20
C LEU A 200 -16.91 8.03 -0.91
N ALA A 201 -15.80 7.36 -0.57
CA ALA A 201 -14.96 6.67 -1.55
C ALA A 201 -15.74 5.56 -2.29
N ALA A 202 -16.48 4.71 -1.55
CA ALA A 202 -17.29 3.66 -2.17
C ALA A 202 -18.56 4.21 -2.85
N TRP A 203 -19.20 5.25 -2.29
CA TRP A 203 -20.34 5.94 -2.89
C TRP A 203 -19.98 6.53 -4.26
N LEU A 204 -18.80 7.14 -4.39
CA LEU A 204 -18.30 7.67 -5.67
C LEU A 204 -18.07 6.54 -6.70
N GLY A 205 -17.63 5.39 -6.27
CA GLY A 205 -17.53 4.21 -7.14
C GLY A 205 -18.87 3.84 -7.77
N TYR A 206 -19.96 3.89 -7.02
CA TYR A 206 -21.30 3.64 -7.57
C TYR A 206 -21.80 4.76 -8.48
N HIS A 207 -21.68 6.02 -8.10
CA HIS A 207 -22.36 7.15 -8.78
C HIS A 207 -21.52 7.82 -9.88
N ILE A 208 -20.20 7.69 -9.87
CA ILE A 208 -19.33 8.17 -10.95
C ILE A 208 -18.78 7.00 -11.76
N GLY A 209 -18.29 5.96 -11.08
CA GLY A 209 -17.74 4.75 -11.70
C GLY A 209 -18.79 3.78 -12.25
N GLY A 210 -20.07 4.02 -11.96
CA GLY A 210 -21.23 3.23 -12.38
C GLY A 210 -21.46 2.00 -11.49
N THR A 211 -22.72 1.55 -11.44
CA THR A 211 -23.16 0.38 -10.69
C THR A 211 -23.40 -0.79 -11.64
N TYR A 212 -22.77 -1.92 -11.36
CA TYR A 212 -22.79 -3.11 -12.20
C TYR A 212 -23.15 -4.37 -11.44
N TYR A 213 -23.72 -5.33 -12.15
CA TYR A 213 -23.82 -6.73 -11.79
C TYR A 213 -22.87 -7.56 -12.67
N ILE A 214 -22.62 -8.81 -12.34
CA ILE A 214 -21.77 -9.72 -13.15
C ILE A 214 -22.67 -10.80 -13.77
N GLU A 215 -22.58 -11.00 -15.09
CA GLU A 215 -23.30 -12.07 -15.79
C GLU A 215 -22.94 -13.45 -15.18
N GLY A 216 -23.95 -14.23 -14.79
CA GLY A 216 -23.79 -15.50 -14.07
C GLY A 216 -23.61 -15.36 -12.55
N GLY A 217 -23.66 -14.13 -12.01
CA GLY A 217 -23.61 -13.85 -10.58
C GLY A 217 -22.20 -13.85 -9.99
N SER A 218 -22.16 -13.75 -8.68
CA SER A 218 -20.92 -13.70 -7.91
C SER A 218 -20.06 -14.95 -8.05
N GLY A 219 -20.68 -16.10 -8.22
CA GLY A 219 -19.96 -17.36 -8.48
C GLY A 219 -19.20 -17.36 -9.79
N ALA A 220 -19.71 -16.67 -10.82
CA ALA A 220 -19.01 -16.52 -12.10
C ALA A 220 -17.74 -15.66 -11.93
N LEU A 221 -17.81 -14.60 -11.14
CA LEU A 221 -16.64 -13.76 -10.83
C LEU A 221 -15.54 -14.57 -10.13
N SER A 222 -15.90 -15.33 -9.10
CA SER A 222 -14.94 -16.19 -8.38
C SER A 222 -14.35 -17.26 -9.29
N LYS A 223 -15.18 -17.88 -10.14
CA LYS A 223 -14.71 -18.86 -11.12
C LYS A 223 -13.71 -18.24 -12.11
N ALA A 224 -13.97 -17.03 -12.60
CA ALA A 224 -13.04 -16.33 -13.49
C ALA A 224 -11.66 -16.13 -12.85
N LEU A 225 -11.61 -15.73 -11.59
CA LEU A 225 -10.36 -15.55 -10.86
C LEU A 225 -9.64 -16.91 -10.63
N VAL A 226 -10.39 -17.97 -10.32
CA VAL A 226 -9.85 -19.35 -10.22
C VAL A 226 -9.25 -19.78 -11.57
N ASP A 227 -10.00 -19.63 -12.65
CA ASP A 227 -9.55 -20.02 -14.01
C ASP A 227 -8.25 -19.27 -14.40
N ILE A 228 -8.13 -17.97 -14.08
CA ILE A 228 -6.91 -17.20 -14.31
C ILE A 228 -5.73 -17.77 -13.51
N ILE A 229 -5.93 -18.13 -12.24
CA ILE A 229 -4.87 -18.74 -11.43
C ILE A 229 -4.41 -20.06 -12.04
N GLU A 230 -5.35 -20.95 -12.39
CA GLU A 230 -5.04 -22.31 -12.90
C GLU A 230 -4.42 -22.26 -14.29
N GLU A 231 -4.92 -21.42 -15.19
CA GLU A 231 -4.36 -21.21 -16.55
C GLU A 231 -2.92 -20.70 -16.53
N ASN A 232 -2.53 -20.00 -15.46
CA ASN A 232 -1.16 -19.51 -15.24
C ASN A 232 -0.33 -20.45 -14.34
N GLY A 233 -0.74 -21.72 -14.20
CA GLY A 233 0.02 -22.77 -13.50
C GLY A 233 -0.14 -22.78 -11.99
N GLY A 234 -1.08 -22.03 -11.43
CA GLY A 234 -1.42 -22.09 -10.01
C GLY A 234 -2.42 -23.22 -9.69
N HIS A 235 -2.69 -23.43 -8.42
CA HIS A 235 -3.54 -24.51 -7.93
C HIS A 235 -4.52 -24.05 -6.85
N ILE A 236 -5.75 -24.59 -6.88
CA ILE A 236 -6.75 -24.38 -5.83
C ILE A 236 -6.97 -25.71 -5.09
N VAL A 237 -6.71 -25.70 -3.80
CA VAL A 237 -6.88 -26.85 -2.90
C VAL A 237 -8.13 -26.65 -2.07
N LEU A 238 -9.21 -27.35 -2.40
CA LEU A 238 -10.51 -27.26 -1.72
C LEU A 238 -10.67 -28.33 -0.66
N LYS A 239 -11.60 -28.09 0.29
CA LYS A 239 -11.94 -28.98 1.43
C LYS A 239 -10.73 -29.27 2.33
N GLU A 240 -9.89 -28.26 2.52
CA GLU A 240 -8.75 -28.31 3.43
C GLU A 240 -8.68 -27.02 4.25
N GLU A 241 -8.72 -27.13 5.56
CA GLU A 241 -8.62 -26.02 6.49
C GLU A 241 -7.19 -25.91 7.00
N VAL A 242 -6.61 -24.71 6.96
CA VAL A 242 -5.32 -24.45 7.61
C VAL A 242 -5.53 -24.39 9.11
N ILE A 243 -4.85 -25.28 9.85
CA ILE A 243 -4.96 -25.43 11.29
C ILE A 243 -3.66 -25.12 12.04
N GLU A 244 -2.55 -24.97 11.34
CA GLU A 244 -1.27 -24.64 11.92
C GLU A 244 -0.43 -23.76 10.96
N VAL A 245 0.24 -22.76 11.51
CA VAL A 245 1.15 -21.85 10.79
C VAL A 245 2.52 -21.92 11.47
N GLU A 246 3.45 -22.56 10.81
CA GLU A 246 4.82 -22.70 11.32
C GLU A 246 5.66 -21.47 11.02
N THR A 247 6.36 -20.96 12.01
CA THR A 247 7.18 -19.76 11.89
C THR A 247 8.63 -19.99 12.32
N LYS A 248 9.56 -19.24 11.72
CA LYS A 248 10.97 -19.21 12.10
C LYS A 248 11.58 -17.84 11.78
N ASN A 249 12.24 -17.22 12.74
CA ASN A 249 12.94 -15.94 12.55
C ASN A 249 12.03 -14.85 11.91
N ASN A 250 10.84 -14.63 12.47
CA ASN A 250 9.85 -13.68 11.98
C ASN A 250 9.35 -13.91 10.53
N LYS A 251 9.45 -15.15 10.03
CA LYS A 251 8.93 -15.56 8.73
C LYS A 251 8.01 -16.76 8.92
N ILE A 252 6.96 -16.81 8.12
CA ILE A 252 6.17 -18.01 7.93
C ILE A 252 6.97 -18.94 7.03
N VAL A 253 7.13 -20.19 7.45
CA VAL A 253 7.86 -21.21 6.69
C VAL A 253 6.96 -22.22 6.03
N SER A 254 5.79 -22.49 6.63
CA SER A 254 4.77 -23.40 6.10
C SER A 254 3.44 -23.23 6.80
N VAL A 255 2.40 -23.75 6.15
CA VAL A 255 1.08 -23.97 6.77
C VAL A 255 0.73 -25.44 6.69
N VAL A 256 0.00 -25.95 7.69
CA VAL A 256 -0.46 -27.34 7.76
C VAL A 256 -1.98 -27.38 7.76
N THR A 257 -2.58 -28.28 6.99
CA THR A 257 -4.04 -28.43 6.91
C THR A 257 -4.54 -29.51 7.84
N ASP A 258 -5.87 -29.53 8.10
CA ASP A 258 -6.62 -30.54 8.85
C ASP A 258 -6.42 -31.98 8.32
N LYS A 259 -5.94 -32.13 7.08
CA LYS A 259 -5.57 -33.41 6.47
C LYS A 259 -4.09 -33.77 6.61
N GLY A 260 -3.35 -33.00 7.40
CA GLY A 260 -1.92 -33.22 7.65
C GLY A 260 -1.02 -32.85 6.48
N LYS A 261 -1.55 -32.19 5.42
CA LYS A 261 -0.71 -31.72 4.33
C LYS A 261 0.02 -30.45 4.71
N LYS A 262 1.29 -30.37 4.33
CA LYS A 262 2.16 -29.23 4.61
C LYS A 262 2.53 -28.49 3.34
N PHE A 263 2.24 -27.19 3.31
CA PHE A 263 2.55 -26.30 2.18
C PHE A 263 3.62 -25.29 2.57
N LYS A 264 4.73 -25.31 1.85
CA LYS A 264 5.85 -24.36 1.99
C LYS A 264 5.81 -23.34 0.89
N ALA A 265 6.16 -22.09 1.19
CA ALA A 265 6.27 -21.03 0.19
C ALA A 265 7.27 -19.94 0.61
N ASP A 266 7.64 -19.11 -0.37
CA ASP A 266 8.45 -17.90 -0.12
C ASP A 266 7.62 -16.77 0.47
N VAL A 267 6.31 -16.70 0.11
CA VAL A 267 5.38 -15.66 0.53
C VAL A 267 4.04 -16.30 0.92
N PHE A 268 3.41 -15.75 1.94
CA PHE A 268 2.10 -16.17 2.43
C PHE A 268 1.11 -15.01 2.43
N ILE A 269 -0.11 -15.25 1.95
CA ILE A 269 -1.21 -14.28 1.95
C ILE A 269 -2.37 -14.87 2.77
N ILE A 270 -2.86 -14.13 3.75
CA ILE A 270 -4.01 -14.49 4.57
C ILE A 270 -5.21 -13.72 4.02
N ASN A 271 -6.21 -14.44 3.53
CA ASN A 271 -7.47 -13.88 3.06
C ASN A 271 -8.63 -14.13 4.04
N GLY A 272 -8.57 -15.17 4.85
CA GLY A 272 -9.57 -15.47 5.87
C GLY A 272 -9.60 -14.45 7.02
N CYS A 273 -10.40 -14.73 8.04
CA CYS A 273 -10.38 -13.97 9.30
C CYS A 273 -8.96 -13.98 9.88
N VAL A 274 -8.36 -12.79 9.95
CA VAL A 274 -6.94 -12.66 10.31
C VAL A 274 -6.64 -13.20 11.70
N GLU A 275 -7.54 -12.98 12.67
CA GLU A 275 -7.42 -13.49 14.04
C GLU A 275 -7.38 -15.01 14.04
N ARG A 276 -8.35 -15.66 13.39
CA ARG A 276 -8.48 -17.13 13.35
C ARG A 276 -7.26 -17.81 12.70
N VAL A 277 -6.67 -17.20 11.65
CA VAL A 277 -5.47 -17.76 11.01
C VAL A 277 -4.23 -17.54 11.88
N LEU A 278 -4.13 -16.40 12.57
CA LEU A 278 -2.99 -16.12 13.44
C LEU A 278 -3.03 -16.86 14.77
N GLU A 279 -4.22 -17.26 15.26
CA GLU A 279 -4.40 -18.18 16.40
C GLU A 279 -3.75 -19.56 16.12
N CYS A 280 -3.61 -19.93 14.83
CA CYS A 280 -2.93 -21.16 14.41
C CYS A 280 -1.38 -21.05 14.43
N VAL A 281 -0.82 -19.91 14.85
CA VAL A 281 0.63 -19.71 14.96
C VAL A 281 1.13 -20.12 16.35
N ASP A 282 2.13 -20.98 16.42
CA ASP A 282 2.75 -21.37 17.68
C ASP A 282 3.35 -20.18 18.43
N ASN A 283 3.15 -20.13 19.76
CA ASN A 283 3.66 -19.20 20.78
C ASN A 283 4.70 -18.16 20.32
N ASN A 284 4.28 -17.21 19.47
CA ASN A 284 5.12 -16.14 18.98
C ASN A 284 4.70 -14.81 19.63
N ALA A 285 5.59 -14.22 20.44
CA ALA A 285 5.29 -12.98 21.17
C ALA A 285 4.79 -11.84 20.27
N LEU A 286 5.31 -11.73 19.02
CA LEU A 286 4.85 -10.71 18.05
C LEU A 286 3.40 -10.91 17.62
N VAL A 287 2.99 -12.17 17.48
CA VAL A 287 1.62 -12.53 17.10
C VAL A 287 0.66 -12.31 18.26
N ILE A 288 1.04 -12.66 19.48
CA ILE A 288 0.23 -12.45 20.68
C ILE A 288 -0.11 -10.96 20.84
N ASP A 289 0.88 -10.08 20.76
CA ASP A 289 0.66 -8.63 20.87
C ASP A 289 -0.15 -8.08 19.69
N TYR A 290 0.03 -8.63 18.49
CA TYR A 290 -0.74 -8.24 17.32
C TYR A 290 -2.22 -8.66 17.47
N ILE A 291 -2.50 -9.89 17.85
CA ILE A 291 -3.89 -10.39 18.10
C ILE A 291 -4.56 -9.56 19.19
N ARG A 292 -3.90 -9.30 20.33
CA ARG A 292 -4.45 -8.43 21.39
C ARG A 292 -4.85 -7.03 20.89
N ASN A 293 -4.16 -6.52 19.89
CA ASN A 293 -4.52 -5.24 19.26
C ASN A 293 -5.69 -5.38 18.30
N LEU A 294 -5.84 -6.54 17.64
CA LEU A 294 -7.02 -6.82 16.80
C LEU A 294 -8.28 -7.01 17.65
N GLU A 295 -8.19 -7.68 18.78
CA GLU A 295 -9.31 -7.93 19.71
C GLU A 295 -9.95 -6.63 20.25
N LYS A 296 -9.17 -5.53 20.28
CA LYS A 296 -9.68 -4.20 20.70
C LYS A 296 -10.51 -3.51 19.61
N LYS A 297 -10.44 -4.00 18.38
CA LYS A 297 -11.15 -3.39 17.25
C LYS A 297 -12.61 -3.85 17.23
N SER A 298 -13.49 -2.89 16.97
CA SER A 298 -14.92 -3.15 16.81
C SER A 298 -15.17 -4.05 15.59
N ILE A 299 -15.95 -5.10 15.76
CA ILE A 299 -16.37 -5.98 14.68
C ILE A 299 -17.57 -5.36 13.97
N GLY A 300 -17.57 -5.39 12.63
CA GLY A 300 -18.67 -4.94 11.81
C GLY A 300 -19.91 -5.87 11.92
N CYS A 301 -21.07 -5.38 11.51
CA CYS A 301 -22.29 -6.17 11.53
C CYS A 301 -22.21 -7.39 10.61
N SER A 302 -23.04 -8.36 10.89
CA SER A 302 -23.39 -9.46 10.00
C SER A 302 -24.67 -9.13 9.21
N LEU A 303 -25.19 -10.10 8.49
CA LEU A 303 -26.45 -9.99 7.74
C LEU A 303 -27.34 -11.18 8.02
N THR A 304 -28.65 -10.92 8.00
CA THR A 304 -29.69 -11.94 7.77
C THR A 304 -30.22 -11.75 6.36
N GLN A 305 -30.24 -12.84 5.57
CA GLN A 305 -30.64 -12.84 4.17
C GLN A 305 -31.70 -13.93 3.93
N LEU A 306 -32.87 -13.52 3.43
CA LEU A 306 -33.89 -14.44 2.97
C LEU A 306 -33.87 -14.57 1.45
N TYR A 307 -33.38 -15.69 0.96
CA TYR A 307 -33.40 -16.10 -0.45
C TYR A 307 -34.75 -16.69 -0.78
N ILE A 308 -35.44 -16.15 -1.78
CA ILE A 308 -36.80 -16.49 -2.15
C ILE A 308 -36.83 -16.87 -3.63
N GLY A 309 -37.21 -18.10 -3.92
CA GLY A 309 -37.52 -18.55 -5.29
C GLY A 309 -39.01 -18.43 -5.57
N THR A 310 -39.37 -17.91 -6.74
CA THR A 310 -40.75 -17.82 -7.21
C THR A 310 -40.95 -18.69 -8.46
N ASP A 311 -42.18 -19.07 -8.74
CA ASP A 311 -42.56 -19.90 -9.90
C ASP A 311 -42.72 -19.12 -11.20
N CYS A 312 -42.57 -17.79 -11.17
CA CYS A 312 -42.62 -16.87 -12.30
C CYS A 312 -41.60 -15.73 -12.10
N ASP A 313 -41.47 -14.88 -13.11
CA ASP A 313 -40.59 -13.69 -13.02
C ASP A 313 -41.16 -12.72 -11.97
N PRO A 314 -40.33 -12.24 -11.01
CA PRO A 314 -40.76 -11.32 -9.96
C PRO A 314 -41.36 -10.01 -10.50
N THR A 315 -41.06 -9.62 -11.72
CA THR A 315 -41.64 -8.43 -12.37
C THR A 315 -43.13 -8.60 -12.60
N GLU A 316 -43.61 -9.80 -12.89
CA GLU A 316 -45.05 -10.12 -13.03
C GLU A 316 -45.81 -10.00 -11.69
N LEU A 317 -45.05 -10.15 -10.58
CA LEU A 317 -45.54 -9.99 -9.22
C LEU A 317 -45.50 -8.55 -8.71
N GLY A 318 -45.06 -7.58 -9.55
CA GLY A 318 -44.98 -6.17 -9.24
C GLY A 318 -43.63 -5.70 -8.71
N ILE A 319 -42.62 -6.57 -8.67
CA ILE A 319 -41.25 -6.20 -8.27
C ILE A 319 -40.48 -5.77 -9.51
N ASP A 320 -40.77 -4.54 -9.99
CA ASP A 320 -40.33 -4.00 -11.29
C ASP A 320 -39.02 -3.21 -11.25
N LYS A 321 -38.37 -3.11 -10.11
CA LYS A 321 -37.04 -2.51 -9.94
C LYS A 321 -36.04 -3.55 -9.46
N ALA A 322 -34.76 -3.33 -9.76
CA ALA A 322 -33.70 -4.26 -9.40
C ALA A 322 -33.39 -4.25 -7.90
N ASP A 323 -33.36 -3.07 -7.29
CA ASP A 323 -33.05 -2.92 -5.86
C ASP A 323 -34.02 -1.95 -5.19
N PHE A 324 -34.55 -2.37 -4.06
CA PHE A 324 -35.36 -1.54 -3.17
C PHE A 324 -34.72 -1.46 -1.79
N PHE A 325 -34.88 -0.30 -1.13
CA PHE A 325 -34.63 -0.10 0.30
C PHE A 325 -35.95 0.36 0.95
N PHE A 326 -36.42 -0.40 1.94
CA PHE A 326 -37.74 -0.22 2.56
C PHE A 326 -37.69 0.38 3.94
N ASP A 327 -38.83 0.97 4.34
CA ASP A 327 -39.15 1.49 5.67
C ASP A 327 -38.30 2.72 6.07
N TYR A 328 -38.05 3.60 5.11
CA TYR A 328 -37.18 4.79 5.23
C TYR A 328 -37.92 6.03 5.81
N GLU A 329 -38.95 5.87 6.64
CA GLU A 329 -39.53 7.00 7.38
C GLU A 329 -38.73 7.36 8.63
N GLU A 330 -38.09 6.36 9.22
CA GLU A 330 -37.24 6.55 10.37
C GLU A 330 -35.78 6.72 9.92
N PRO A 331 -34.98 7.54 10.64
CA PRO A 331 -33.58 7.70 10.35
C PRO A 331 -32.82 6.36 10.30
N SER A 332 -31.77 6.28 9.49
CA SER A 332 -30.89 5.10 9.40
C SER A 332 -30.36 4.64 10.77
N GLN A 333 -30.22 5.58 11.72
CA GLN A 333 -29.86 5.29 13.11
C GLN A 333 -30.89 4.39 13.80
N SER A 334 -32.20 4.67 13.63
CA SER A 334 -33.26 3.85 14.21
C SER A 334 -33.25 2.43 13.62
N GLY A 335 -33.08 2.30 12.31
CA GLY A 335 -32.96 0.99 11.65
C GLY A 335 -31.80 0.15 12.19
N TYR A 336 -30.67 0.78 12.49
CA TYR A 336 -29.51 0.14 13.10
C TYR A 336 -29.78 -0.30 14.56
N GLU A 337 -30.44 0.55 15.36
CA GLU A 337 -30.82 0.18 16.72
C GLU A 337 -31.86 -0.96 16.76
N TYR A 338 -32.82 -1.00 15.83
CA TYR A 338 -33.75 -2.14 15.69
C TYR A 338 -32.98 -3.43 15.32
N ALA A 339 -31.95 -3.36 14.51
CA ALA A 339 -31.10 -4.52 14.21
C ALA A 339 -30.40 -5.06 15.47
N LYS A 340 -29.84 -4.19 16.31
CA LYS A 340 -29.26 -4.58 17.60
C LYS A 340 -30.26 -5.23 18.56
N GLN A 341 -31.51 -4.81 18.50
CA GLN A 341 -32.59 -5.30 19.35
C GLN A 341 -33.30 -6.55 18.80
N ALA A 342 -32.85 -7.09 17.65
CA ALA A 342 -33.52 -8.17 16.92
C ALA A 342 -35.02 -7.89 16.58
N ASN A 343 -35.34 -6.60 16.35
CA ASN A 343 -36.71 -6.22 16.01
C ASN A 343 -36.94 -6.34 14.49
N TYR A 344 -37.12 -7.59 14.02
CA TYR A 344 -37.26 -7.91 12.60
C TYR A 344 -38.48 -7.30 11.91
N GLU A 345 -39.47 -6.86 12.67
CA GLU A 345 -40.64 -6.13 12.14
C GLU A 345 -40.31 -4.70 11.70
N LYS A 346 -39.28 -4.10 12.29
CA LYS A 346 -38.94 -2.68 12.09
C LYS A 346 -37.58 -2.42 11.44
N ILE A 347 -36.70 -3.43 11.36
CA ILE A 347 -35.36 -3.24 10.72
C ILE A 347 -35.55 -2.82 9.28
N HIS A 348 -34.81 -1.80 8.84
CA HIS A 348 -34.74 -1.45 7.40
C HIS A 348 -34.20 -2.65 6.62
N PHE A 349 -34.75 -2.93 5.45
CA PHE A 349 -34.29 -4.02 4.61
C PHE A 349 -34.13 -3.63 3.14
N GLY A 350 -33.18 -4.29 2.48
CA GLY A 350 -33.04 -4.26 1.04
C GLY A 350 -33.77 -5.44 0.41
N LEU A 351 -34.36 -5.25 -0.77
CA LEU A 351 -34.91 -6.29 -1.62
C LEU A 351 -34.26 -6.20 -3.00
N VAL A 352 -33.72 -7.30 -3.49
CA VAL A 352 -33.09 -7.38 -4.80
C VAL A 352 -33.87 -8.35 -5.70
N ASN A 353 -34.23 -7.90 -6.92
CA ASN A 353 -34.76 -8.74 -7.98
C ASN A 353 -33.64 -9.13 -8.94
N TYR A 354 -33.12 -10.34 -8.79
CA TYR A 354 -31.99 -10.83 -9.58
C TYR A 354 -32.35 -11.13 -11.04
N ASN A 355 -33.62 -11.35 -11.37
CA ASN A 355 -34.05 -11.54 -12.77
C ASN A 355 -33.86 -10.26 -13.60
N LEU A 356 -33.95 -9.08 -12.96
CA LEU A 356 -33.64 -7.81 -13.62
C LEU A 356 -32.13 -7.54 -13.73
N LEU A 357 -31.33 -8.12 -12.82
CA LEU A 357 -29.87 -8.00 -12.87
C LEU A 357 -29.26 -8.92 -13.94
N ASP A 358 -29.72 -10.19 -13.98
CA ASP A 358 -29.32 -11.19 -14.98
C ASP A 358 -30.52 -12.08 -15.36
N PRO A 359 -31.23 -11.75 -16.45
CA PRO A 359 -32.37 -12.56 -16.91
C PRO A 359 -32.02 -14.00 -17.29
N ASN A 360 -30.74 -14.33 -17.44
CA ASN A 360 -30.29 -15.67 -17.80
C ASN A 360 -30.03 -16.58 -16.59
N LEU A 361 -29.93 -16.03 -15.39
CA LEU A 361 -29.58 -16.76 -14.18
C LEU A 361 -30.69 -17.77 -13.81
N ASN A 362 -31.97 -17.36 -13.93
CA ASN A 362 -33.17 -18.16 -13.63
C ASN A 362 -34.27 -17.94 -14.69
N LYS A 363 -34.17 -18.59 -15.84
CA LYS A 363 -35.04 -18.33 -17.02
C LYS A 363 -36.52 -18.67 -16.80
N ASN A 364 -36.85 -19.67 -15.99
CA ASN A 364 -38.21 -20.22 -15.82
C ASN A 364 -38.70 -20.07 -14.38
N THR A 365 -37.95 -19.39 -13.54
CA THR A 365 -38.25 -19.14 -12.11
C THR A 365 -37.76 -17.75 -11.74
N GLY A 366 -38.22 -17.24 -10.63
CA GLY A 366 -37.71 -15.99 -10.10
C GLY A 366 -36.78 -16.16 -8.93
N PHE A 367 -35.91 -15.18 -8.74
CA PHE A 367 -35.09 -15.08 -7.54
C PHE A 367 -35.09 -13.64 -7.02
N ILE A 368 -35.60 -13.51 -5.78
CA ILE A 368 -35.47 -12.26 -5.00
C ILE A 368 -34.79 -12.54 -3.67
N CYS A 369 -34.07 -11.57 -3.13
CA CYS A 369 -33.42 -11.68 -1.85
C CYS A 369 -33.73 -10.49 -0.95
N ILE A 370 -34.20 -10.75 0.25
CA ILE A 370 -34.33 -9.76 1.32
C ILE A 370 -33.06 -9.79 2.15
N THR A 371 -32.46 -8.61 2.37
CA THR A 371 -31.22 -8.45 3.16
C THR A 371 -31.41 -7.39 4.22
N LEU A 372 -31.01 -7.70 5.45
CA LEU A 372 -31.01 -6.76 6.58
C LEU A 372 -29.73 -6.92 7.42
N GLY A 373 -29.32 -5.84 8.09
CA GLY A 373 -28.24 -5.88 9.05
C GLY A 373 -28.64 -6.67 10.30
N ASP A 374 -27.72 -7.46 10.83
CA ASP A 374 -28.00 -8.31 11.99
C ASP A 374 -26.72 -8.59 12.79
N PHE A 375 -26.87 -9.16 13.97
CA PHE A 375 -25.78 -9.45 14.89
C PHE A 375 -25.84 -10.89 15.39
N GLU A 376 -24.67 -11.48 15.65
CA GLU A 376 -24.56 -12.86 16.11
C GLU A 376 -25.31 -13.09 17.41
N GLU A 377 -25.25 -12.12 18.32
CA GLU A 377 -25.91 -12.19 19.65
C GLU A 377 -27.41 -12.36 19.55
N ASN A 378 -28.00 -11.96 18.44
CA ASN A 378 -29.43 -12.13 18.20
C ASN A 378 -29.84 -13.60 17.95
N TRP A 379 -28.88 -14.49 17.72
CA TRP A 379 -29.15 -15.85 17.26
C TRP A 379 -28.71 -16.91 18.26
N PRO A 380 -29.57 -17.86 18.64
CA PRO A 380 -29.18 -19.04 19.41
C PRO A 380 -28.07 -19.85 18.71
N GLU A 381 -27.46 -20.76 19.46
CA GLU A 381 -26.46 -21.68 18.92
C GLU A 381 -27.07 -22.55 17.83
N ARG A 382 -26.27 -22.78 16.77
CA ARG A 382 -26.68 -23.59 15.61
C ARG A 382 -27.04 -25.02 16.01
N ASN A 383 -27.96 -25.61 15.25
CA ASN A 383 -28.47 -26.97 15.42
C ASN A 383 -29.31 -27.20 16.69
N THR A 384 -29.66 -26.15 17.43
CA THR A 384 -30.65 -26.21 18.50
C THR A 384 -32.07 -26.06 17.96
N GLU A 385 -33.07 -26.50 18.72
CA GLU A 385 -34.48 -26.33 18.34
C GLU A 385 -34.86 -24.83 18.41
N GLU A 386 -34.28 -24.07 19.33
CA GLU A 386 -34.49 -22.63 19.44
C GLU A 386 -34.01 -21.92 18.19
N TYR A 387 -32.85 -22.32 17.64
CA TYR A 387 -32.35 -21.78 16.40
C TYR A 387 -33.26 -22.03 15.20
N LYS A 388 -33.81 -23.26 15.12
CA LYS A 388 -34.74 -23.64 14.05
C LYS A 388 -36.04 -22.86 14.15
N ALA A 389 -36.60 -22.78 15.37
CA ALA A 389 -37.83 -22.03 15.63
C ALA A 389 -37.66 -20.53 15.28
N LYS A 390 -36.56 -19.94 15.70
CA LYS A 390 -36.26 -18.55 15.37
C LYS A 390 -36.08 -18.32 13.86
N LYS A 391 -35.42 -19.24 13.13
CA LYS A 391 -35.32 -19.17 11.66
C LYS A 391 -36.71 -19.16 11.01
N GLU A 392 -37.63 -20.01 11.47
CA GLU A 392 -38.99 -20.06 10.95
C GLU A 392 -39.77 -18.78 11.28
N GLU A 393 -39.69 -18.29 12.53
CA GLU A 393 -40.27 -17.02 12.94
C GLU A 393 -39.80 -15.84 12.06
N VAL A 394 -38.49 -15.63 11.93
CA VAL A 394 -37.93 -14.54 11.15
C VAL A 394 -38.26 -14.68 9.65
N THR A 395 -38.26 -15.90 9.11
CA THR A 395 -38.70 -16.15 7.73
C THR A 395 -40.13 -15.68 7.52
N ASN A 396 -41.06 -16.03 8.43
CA ASN A 396 -42.47 -15.64 8.35
C ASN A 396 -42.64 -14.12 8.48
N ILE A 397 -41.91 -13.46 9.39
CA ILE A 397 -41.93 -12.00 9.52
C ILE A 397 -41.52 -11.34 8.18
N LEU A 398 -40.41 -11.76 7.58
CA LEU A 398 -39.91 -11.19 6.35
C LEU A 398 -40.79 -11.46 5.14
N LEU A 399 -41.42 -12.63 5.05
CA LEU A 399 -42.42 -12.95 4.01
C LEU A 399 -43.67 -12.07 4.17
N ASN A 400 -44.17 -11.87 5.40
CA ASN A 400 -45.32 -10.99 5.66
C ASN A 400 -45.00 -9.54 5.27
N ARG A 401 -43.80 -9.06 5.53
CA ARG A 401 -43.34 -7.74 5.09
C ARG A 401 -43.27 -7.64 3.57
N LEU A 402 -42.79 -8.70 2.89
CA LEU A 402 -42.79 -8.78 1.42
C LEU A 402 -44.21 -8.71 0.87
N TYR A 403 -45.12 -9.50 1.40
CA TYR A 403 -46.55 -9.57 0.96
C TYR A 403 -47.28 -8.24 1.20
N LYS A 404 -46.93 -7.53 2.25
CA LYS A 404 -47.47 -6.17 2.51
C LYS A 404 -47.09 -5.19 1.37
N HIS A 405 -45.89 -5.23 0.88
CA HIS A 405 -45.42 -4.34 -0.19
C HIS A 405 -45.78 -4.85 -1.59
N PHE A 406 -45.74 -6.19 -1.78
CA PHE A 406 -45.99 -6.87 -3.06
C PHE A 406 -47.01 -8.02 -2.86
N PRO A 407 -48.31 -7.71 -2.70
CA PRO A 407 -49.33 -8.75 -2.39
C PRO A 407 -49.43 -9.87 -3.40
N LYS A 408 -49.08 -9.62 -4.68
CA LYS A 408 -49.08 -10.65 -5.71
C LYS A 408 -48.01 -11.73 -5.50
N THR A 409 -47.06 -11.55 -4.60
CA THR A 409 -46.07 -12.58 -4.31
C THR A 409 -46.59 -13.70 -3.44
N GLU A 410 -47.70 -13.46 -2.72
CA GLU A 410 -48.37 -14.49 -1.93
C GLU A 410 -48.89 -15.59 -2.85
N GLY A 411 -48.54 -16.84 -2.54
CA GLY A 411 -48.91 -18.01 -3.34
C GLY A 411 -47.93 -18.37 -4.46
N HIS A 412 -46.98 -17.46 -4.81
CA HIS A 412 -45.95 -17.68 -5.85
C HIS A 412 -44.56 -18.04 -5.29
N VAL A 413 -44.40 -18.05 -3.97
CA VAL A 413 -43.14 -18.45 -3.33
C VAL A 413 -43.04 -19.96 -3.29
N VAL A 414 -42.11 -20.56 -4.01
CA VAL A 414 -41.92 -22.03 -4.12
C VAL A 414 -40.78 -22.54 -3.23
N ILE A 415 -39.85 -21.69 -2.81
CA ILE A 415 -38.75 -22.06 -1.93
C ILE A 415 -38.16 -20.85 -1.20
N THR A 416 -37.78 -21.07 0.05
CA THR A 416 -37.07 -20.08 0.87
C THR A 416 -35.86 -20.71 1.53
N GLU A 417 -34.80 -19.94 1.69
CA GLU A 417 -33.63 -20.29 2.51
C GLU A 417 -33.18 -19.05 3.30
N LEU A 418 -33.11 -19.17 4.65
CA LEU A 418 -32.67 -18.08 5.50
C LEU A 418 -31.20 -18.27 5.89
N GLY A 419 -30.33 -17.38 5.45
CA GLY A 419 -28.96 -17.19 5.94
C GLY A 419 -28.98 -16.27 7.17
N THR A 420 -28.23 -16.59 8.21
CA THR A 420 -28.15 -15.84 9.48
C THR A 420 -26.70 -15.52 9.80
N PRO A 421 -26.38 -14.63 10.78
CA PRO A 421 -25.01 -14.43 11.25
C PRO A 421 -24.26 -15.73 11.57
N ARG A 422 -24.94 -16.71 12.18
CA ARG A 422 -24.36 -18.04 12.43
C ARG A 422 -24.08 -18.82 11.14
N THR A 423 -24.87 -18.60 10.09
CA THR A 423 -24.61 -19.16 8.75
C THR A 423 -23.37 -18.53 8.13
N MET A 424 -23.23 -17.19 8.24
CA MET A 424 -22.07 -16.45 7.72
C MET A 424 -20.78 -16.90 8.40
N GLU A 425 -20.76 -16.99 9.72
CA GLU A 425 -19.60 -17.48 10.47
C GLU A 425 -19.21 -18.90 10.06
N ARG A 426 -20.18 -19.82 9.97
CA ARG A 426 -19.91 -21.21 9.58
C ARG A 426 -19.13 -21.31 8.27
N TYR A 427 -19.56 -20.55 7.25
CA TYR A 427 -18.98 -20.70 5.91
C TYR A 427 -17.65 -19.98 5.75
N THR A 428 -17.41 -18.92 6.51
CA THR A 428 -16.24 -18.06 6.31
C THR A 428 -15.21 -18.07 7.45
N ASN A 429 -15.58 -18.60 8.64
CA ASN A 429 -14.85 -18.45 9.90
C ASN A 429 -14.68 -16.97 10.31
N ASN A 430 -15.44 -16.04 9.72
CA ASN A 430 -15.43 -14.67 10.16
C ASN A 430 -16.03 -14.55 11.56
N ARG A 431 -15.31 -13.89 12.47
CA ARG A 431 -15.74 -13.61 13.82
C ARG A 431 -17.09 -12.90 13.81
N ALA A 432 -18.05 -13.38 14.62
CA ALA A 432 -19.42 -12.89 14.71
C ALA A 432 -20.18 -12.89 13.35
N GLY A 433 -19.74 -13.69 12.39
CA GLY A 433 -20.31 -13.70 11.05
C GLY A 433 -20.13 -12.39 10.27
N ALA A 434 -19.19 -11.52 10.66
CA ALA A 434 -19.00 -10.21 10.06
C ALA A 434 -18.80 -10.30 8.55
N VAL A 435 -19.58 -9.52 7.78
CA VAL A 435 -19.51 -9.54 6.31
C VAL A 435 -18.53 -8.52 5.75
N TYR A 436 -18.22 -7.46 6.51
CA TYR A 436 -17.30 -6.39 6.12
C TYR A 436 -16.02 -6.37 6.97
N GLY A 437 -15.81 -7.35 7.84
CA GLY A 437 -14.67 -7.40 8.77
C GLY A 437 -14.85 -6.44 9.94
N PHE A 438 -13.82 -5.65 10.27
CA PHE A 438 -13.94 -4.63 11.33
C PHE A 438 -14.97 -3.56 10.96
N ALA A 439 -15.59 -2.95 11.95
CA ALA A 439 -16.52 -1.83 11.78
C ALA A 439 -15.84 -0.69 11.00
N GLN A 440 -16.63 0.01 10.21
CA GLN A 440 -16.16 1.13 9.40
C GLN A 440 -16.34 2.48 10.12
N ASP A 441 -16.19 2.48 11.44
CA ASP A 441 -16.21 3.66 12.28
C ASP A 441 -14.96 4.53 12.07
N VAL A 442 -14.89 5.68 12.75
CA VAL A 442 -13.76 6.61 12.65
C VAL A 442 -12.45 5.99 13.12
N GLU A 443 -12.49 5.08 14.11
CA GLU A 443 -11.29 4.46 14.67
C GLU A 443 -10.75 3.30 13.81
N ASN A 444 -11.63 2.59 13.09
CA ASN A 444 -11.29 1.37 12.36
C ASN A 444 -11.53 1.45 10.84
N GLY A 445 -12.09 2.56 10.34
CA GLY A 445 -12.37 2.77 8.92
C GLY A 445 -11.24 3.50 8.18
N GLY A 446 -11.34 3.53 6.86
CA GLY A 446 -10.40 4.23 5.98
C GLY A 446 -8.93 3.82 6.22
N PHE A 447 -8.06 4.79 6.45
CA PHE A 447 -6.63 4.54 6.69
C PHE A 447 -6.29 4.05 8.12
N ASN A 448 -7.24 4.10 9.05
CA ASN A 448 -7.11 3.48 10.38
C ASN A 448 -7.39 1.97 10.34
N ARG A 449 -7.90 1.48 9.21
CA ARG A 449 -8.12 0.07 8.99
C ARG A 449 -6.80 -0.69 8.92
N LEU A 450 -6.86 -1.98 9.20
CA LEU A 450 -5.72 -2.88 9.23
C LEU A 450 -4.92 -2.81 7.91
N SER A 451 -3.61 -2.63 8.01
CA SER A 451 -2.71 -2.66 6.85
C SER A 451 -2.63 -4.07 6.24
N VAL A 452 -2.32 -4.15 4.96
CA VAL A 452 -2.00 -5.43 4.27
C VAL A 452 -0.73 -6.11 4.80
N LYS A 453 0.07 -5.48 5.65
CA LYS A 453 1.30 -6.04 6.23
C LYS A 453 1.01 -6.71 7.57
N THR A 454 1.54 -7.92 7.76
CA THR A 454 1.54 -8.63 9.04
C THR A 454 2.84 -8.38 9.81
N PRO A 455 2.97 -8.85 11.07
CA PRO A 455 4.25 -8.88 11.77
C PRO A 455 5.33 -9.72 11.08
N PHE A 456 4.95 -10.63 10.20
CA PHE A 456 5.90 -11.49 9.47
C PHE A 456 6.45 -10.79 8.22
N GLU A 457 7.75 -10.96 7.97
CA GLU A 457 8.44 -10.34 6.82
C GLU A 457 7.89 -10.79 5.45
N ASN A 458 7.36 -12.01 5.38
CA ASN A 458 6.83 -12.65 4.16
C ASN A 458 5.33 -12.98 4.27
N GLY A 459 4.64 -12.48 5.28
CA GLY A 459 3.21 -12.64 5.49
C GLY A 459 2.44 -11.37 5.15
N TYR A 460 1.35 -11.50 4.38
CA TYR A 460 0.52 -10.39 3.93
C TYR A 460 -0.96 -10.70 4.13
N LEU A 461 -1.80 -9.68 4.10
CA LEU A 461 -3.26 -9.80 4.18
C LEU A 461 -3.89 -9.33 2.87
N ALA A 462 -4.95 -9.99 2.42
CA ALA A 462 -5.72 -9.60 1.25
C ALA A 462 -7.20 -9.93 1.45
N SER A 463 -7.90 -9.15 2.26
CA SER A 463 -9.28 -9.47 2.65
C SER A 463 -10.11 -8.23 3.00
N ALA A 464 -11.40 -8.41 3.23
CA ALA A 464 -12.30 -7.39 3.74
C ALA A 464 -11.88 -6.81 5.11
N TRP A 465 -11.03 -7.49 5.86
CA TRP A 465 -10.50 -7.05 7.17
C TRP A 465 -9.46 -5.94 7.04
N THR A 466 -8.87 -5.76 5.85
CA THR A 466 -7.78 -4.80 5.60
C THR A 466 -8.25 -3.58 4.82
N GLN A 467 -7.35 -2.61 4.64
CA GLN A 467 -7.57 -1.48 3.72
C GLN A 467 -7.82 -1.98 2.29
N PRO A 468 -8.72 -1.33 1.52
CA PRO A 468 -9.56 -0.20 1.91
C PRO A 468 -10.82 -0.59 2.69
N GLY A 469 -11.21 -1.86 2.75
CA GLY A 469 -12.34 -2.32 3.52
C GLY A 469 -13.13 -3.47 2.88
N GLY A 470 -14.37 -3.65 3.35
CA GLY A 470 -15.27 -4.70 2.91
C GLY A 470 -16.00 -4.42 1.60
N GLY A 471 -16.92 -5.33 1.26
CA GLY A 471 -17.62 -5.34 -0.03
C GLY A 471 -16.76 -5.91 -1.16
N TYR A 472 -17.36 -6.12 -2.35
CA TYR A 472 -16.64 -6.69 -3.50
C TYR A 472 -15.47 -5.81 -3.94
N GLN A 473 -15.74 -4.54 -4.23
CA GLN A 473 -14.72 -3.59 -4.66
C GLN A 473 -13.60 -3.46 -3.62
N GLY A 474 -13.94 -3.28 -2.35
CA GLY A 474 -12.96 -3.10 -1.29
C GLY A 474 -12.06 -4.33 -1.09
N ALA A 475 -12.64 -5.54 -1.05
CA ALA A 475 -11.89 -6.77 -0.90
C ALA A 475 -10.99 -7.07 -2.12
N MET A 476 -11.47 -6.82 -3.34
CA MET A 476 -10.67 -6.99 -4.56
C MET A 476 -9.55 -5.97 -4.64
N LEU A 477 -9.79 -4.72 -4.23
CA LEU A 477 -8.75 -3.69 -4.09
C LEU A 477 -7.68 -4.08 -3.07
N ALA A 478 -8.07 -4.65 -1.93
CA ALA A 478 -7.11 -5.20 -0.96
C ALA A 478 -6.22 -6.28 -1.61
N GLY A 479 -6.79 -7.13 -2.46
CA GLY A 479 -6.06 -8.11 -3.26
C GLY A 479 -5.09 -7.47 -4.25
N ILE A 480 -5.51 -6.44 -4.98
CA ILE A 480 -4.67 -5.68 -5.91
C ILE A 480 -3.51 -4.99 -5.17
N ILE A 481 -3.79 -4.31 -4.06
CA ILE A 481 -2.76 -3.63 -3.23
C ILE A 481 -1.75 -4.66 -2.71
N CYS A 482 -2.23 -5.78 -2.16
CA CYS A 482 -1.37 -6.87 -1.69
C CYS A 482 -0.47 -7.41 -2.82
N GLY A 483 -1.06 -7.67 -3.99
CA GLY A 483 -0.33 -8.11 -5.17
C GLY A 483 0.74 -7.11 -5.61
N ASN A 484 0.42 -5.82 -5.67
CA ASN A 484 1.37 -4.76 -6.02
C ASN A 484 2.55 -4.68 -5.03
N ILE A 485 2.28 -4.74 -3.73
CA ILE A 485 3.32 -4.73 -2.69
C ILE A 485 4.25 -5.96 -2.83
N ILE A 486 3.69 -7.13 -3.13
CA ILE A 486 4.47 -8.36 -3.34
C ILE A 486 5.30 -8.24 -4.63
N LEU A 487 4.72 -7.76 -5.73
CA LEU A 487 5.43 -7.53 -6.98
C LEU A 487 6.60 -6.54 -6.80
N ASP A 488 6.38 -5.44 -6.09
CA ASP A 488 7.42 -4.46 -5.81
C ASP A 488 8.56 -5.05 -4.96
N LYS A 489 8.24 -5.91 -3.99
CA LYS A 489 9.23 -6.47 -3.06
C LYS A 489 9.96 -7.70 -3.62
N TYR A 490 9.27 -8.52 -4.39
CA TYR A 490 9.75 -9.82 -4.85
C TYR A 490 9.74 -9.96 -6.36
N SER A 491 9.86 -8.86 -7.11
CA SER A 491 9.89 -8.87 -8.59
C SER A 491 10.67 -10.06 -9.13
N LEU A 492 10.09 -10.78 -10.11
CA LEU A 492 10.73 -11.90 -10.82
C LEU A 492 11.75 -11.40 -11.84
N GLU A 493 11.55 -10.19 -12.36
CA GLU A 493 12.58 -9.46 -13.06
C GLU A 493 13.47 -8.80 -12.00
N GLU A 494 14.77 -9.03 -12.05
CA GLU A 494 15.70 -8.22 -11.28
C GLU A 494 15.46 -6.77 -11.64
N PRO A 495 14.98 -5.92 -10.71
CA PRO A 495 14.67 -4.54 -11.07
C PRO A 495 15.97 -3.85 -11.43
N ASN A 496 16.02 -3.37 -12.63
CA ASN A 496 17.03 -2.46 -13.14
C ASN A 496 16.82 -1.06 -12.50
N LEU A 497 16.94 -0.96 -11.17
CA LEU A 497 16.61 0.26 -10.44
C LEU A 497 17.86 1.09 -10.18
N LYS A 498 18.02 2.14 -10.96
CA LYS A 498 18.71 3.35 -10.55
C LYS A 498 17.70 4.22 -9.80
N GLN A 499 17.76 4.25 -8.47
CA GLN A 499 16.80 5.01 -7.68
C GLN A 499 17.33 6.42 -7.44
N TYR A 500 16.83 7.37 -8.21
CA TYR A 500 17.21 8.80 -8.11
C TYR A 500 16.09 9.68 -7.51
N ASP A 501 15.02 9.09 -7.03
CA ASP A 501 13.79 9.78 -6.59
C ASP A 501 13.99 10.81 -5.48
N VAL A 502 15.13 10.76 -4.80
CA VAL A 502 15.44 11.60 -3.64
C VAL A 502 16.58 12.58 -3.94
N LEU A 503 17.08 12.58 -5.16
CA LEU A 503 18.22 13.38 -5.53
C LEU A 503 17.81 14.80 -5.95
N GLU A 504 18.61 15.77 -5.51
CA GLU A 504 18.57 17.10 -6.08
C GLU A 504 18.91 17.01 -7.59
N PRO A 505 18.22 17.77 -8.48
CA PRO A 505 18.36 17.62 -9.92
C PRO A 505 19.78 17.66 -10.49
N ASN A 506 20.66 18.47 -9.93
CA ASN A 506 22.06 18.52 -10.39
C ASN A 506 22.81 17.22 -10.04
N MET A 507 22.53 16.68 -8.84
CA MET A 507 23.10 15.42 -8.38
C MET A 507 22.63 14.24 -9.24
N PHE A 508 21.34 14.24 -9.60
CA PHE A 508 20.76 13.26 -10.50
C PHE A 508 21.44 13.28 -11.87
N MET A 509 21.52 14.46 -12.50
CA MET A 509 22.10 14.61 -13.84
C MET A 509 23.59 14.24 -13.85
N SER A 510 24.34 14.60 -12.81
CA SER A 510 25.74 14.22 -12.67
C SER A 510 25.94 12.72 -12.48
N GLY A 511 25.07 12.09 -11.66
CA GLY A 511 25.07 10.63 -11.47
C GLY A 511 24.72 9.90 -12.75
N MET A 512 23.73 10.35 -13.49
CA MET A 512 23.33 9.79 -14.78
C MET A 512 24.51 9.79 -15.78
N ILE A 513 25.29 10.87 -15.82
CA ILE A 513 26.48 10.98 -16.71
C ILE A 513 27.59 10.00 -16.31
N GLU A 514 27.89 9.88 -15.03
CA GLU A 514 28.93 8.95 -14.55
C GLU A 514 28.52 7.48 -14.79
N ASP A 515 27.22 7.21 -14.81
CA ASP A 515 26.65 5.87 -15.08
C ASP A 515 26.48 5.55 -16.57
N ALA A 516 26.78 6.49 -17.47
CA ALA A 516 26.63 6.29 -18.90
C ALA A 516 27.36 5.04 -19.40
N ASN A 517 26.66 4.21 -20.18
CA ASN A 517 27.20 2.98 -20.72
C ASN A 517 28.22 3.29 -21.85
N LYS A 518 29.48 3.15 -21.53
CA LYS A 518 30.60 3.48 -22.45
C LYS A 518 30.57 2.66 -23.75
N LYS A 519 29.91 1.52 -23.79
CA LYS A 519 29.78 0.73 -25.00
C LYS A 519 29.03 1.49 -26.11
N TYR A 520 27.98 2.23 -25.72
CA TYR A 520 27.09 2.93 -26.65
C TYR A 520 27.50 4.42 -26.87
N THR A 521 28.55 4.91 -26.23
CA THR A 521 29.04 6.29 -26.41
C THR A 521 30.18 6.41 -27.43
N LYS A 522 30.82 5.30 -27.79
CA LYS A 522 31.88 5.28 -28.81
C LYS A 522 31.31 5.68 -30.17
N ASN A 523 31.99 6.56 -30.87
CA ASN A 523 31.60 7.10 -32.20
C ASN A 523 30.23 7.80 -32.21
N VAL A 524 29.79 8.33 -31.07
CA VAL A 524 28.59 9.15 -30.97
C VAL A 524 28.97 10.57 -30.67
N VAL A 525 28.46 11.50 -31.50
CA VAL A 525 28.50 12.93 -31.25
C VAL A 525 27.06 13.43 -31.21
N ALA A 526 26.58 13.85 -30.02
CA ALA A 526 25.23 14.33 -29.85
C ALA A 526 25.09 15.28 -28.65
N LYS A 527 24.19 16.24 -28.79
CA LYS A 527 23.77 17.17 -27.73
C LYS A 527 22.30 16.97 -27.39
N TYR A 528 22.02 16.72 -26.13
CA TYR A 528 20.68 16.49 -25.62
C TYR A 528 20.30 17.56 -24.60
N LEU A 529 19.20 18.26 -24.83
CA LEU A 529 18.63 19.22 -23.89
C LEU A 529 17.50 18.58 -23.05
N PHE A 530 17.72 18.45 -21.77
CA PHE A 530 16.68 18.08 -20.82
C PHE A 530 16.03 19.36 -20.29
N ASN A 531 14.71 19.50 -20.51
CA ASN A 531 13.93 20.67 -20.15
C ASN A 531 12.85 20.27 -19.14
N PHE A 532 13.16 20.39 -17.85
CA PHE A 532 12.28 20.02 -16.74
C PHE A 532 11.36 21.18 -16.39
N LYS A 533 10.07 21.04 -16.74
CA LYS A 533 9.07 22.12 -16.64
C LYS A 533 8.64 22.43 -15.21
N ASP A 534 8.49 21.41 -14.37
CA ASP A 534 8.04 21.52 -12.98
C ASP A 534 9.03 22.25 -12.05
N ILE A 535 10.33 22.16 -12.35
CA ILE A 535 11.40 22.80 -11.58
C ILE A 535 12.07 23.96 -12.30
N ASN A 536 11.62 24.29 -13.52
CA ASN A 536 12.17 25.34 -14.39
C ASN A 536 13.71 25.26 -14.56
N LYS A 537 14.22 24.04 -14.78
CA LYS A 537 15.66 23.78 -14.99
C LYS A 537 15.91 23.14 -16.35
N LYS A 538 17.05 23.48 -16.94
CA LYS A 538 17.53 22.92 -18.21
C LYS A 538 18.93 22.37 -18.03
N TYR A 539 19.21 21.20 -18.63
CA TYR A 539 20.52 20.57 -18.63
C TYR A 539 20.87 20.13 -20.02
N VAL A 540 22.10 20.42 -20.45
CA VAL A 540 22.62 19.92 -21.71
C VAL A 540 23.59 18.79 -21.42
N VAL A 541 23.29 17.61 -21.96
CA VAL A 541 24.14 16.43 -21.91
C VAL A 541 24.82 16.30 -23.28
N LYS A 542 26.14 16.41 -23.30
CA LYS A 542 26.94 16.20 -24.53
C LYS A 542 27.62 14.84 -24.49
N VAL A 543 27.44 14.10 -25.56
CA VAL A 543 28.16 12.86 -25.86
C VAL A 543 29.16 13.19 -26.96
N ASP A 544 30.45 12.92 -26.75
CA ASP A 544 31.50 13.17 -27.71
C ASP A 544 32.49 12.00 -27.71
N ASN A 545 32.36 11.10 -28.69
CA ASN A 545 33.28 9.99 -28.93
C ASN A 545 33.73 9.23 -27.68
N GLY A 546 32.79 8.80 -26.87
CA GLY A 546 33.05 8.03 -25.66
C GLY A 546 33.06 8.84 -24.36
N LYS A 547 33.03 10.17 -24.42
CA LYS A 547 32.93 11.08 -23.28
C LYS A 547 31.48 11.53 -23.15
N VAL A 548 30.95 11.56 -21.93
CA VAL A 548 29.63 12.12 -21.61
C VAL A 548 29.80 13.12 -20.49
N PHE A 549 29.29 14.34 -20.68
CA PHE A 549 29.45 15.43 -19.73
C PHE A 549 28.30 16.44 -19.83
N LEU A 550 28.09 17.24 -18.77
CA LEU A 550 27.20 18.40 -18.81
C LEU A 550 27.91 19.54 -19.56
N ASP A 551 27.19 20.08 -20.55
CA ASP A 551 27.62 21.26 -21.30
C ASP A 551 26.81 22.49 -20.82
N LYS A 552 27.38 23.67 -20.94
CA LYS A 552 26.67 24.94 -20.65
C LYS A 552 26.12 25.60 -21.92
N ASP A 553 26.60 25.18 -23.08
CA ASP A 553 26.14 25.70 -24.35
C ASP A 553 24.85 25.04 -24.81
N ILE A 554 23.81 25.85 -24.97
CA ILE A 554 22.47 25.45 -25.38
C ILE A 554 22.22 25.56 -26.89
N ASN A 555 23.23 25.90 -27.68
CA ASN A 555 23.15 25.96 -29.15
C ASN A 555 23.37 24.58 -29.75
N ASP A 556 22.92 24.41 -30.98
CA ASP A 556 23.07 23.18 -31.78
C ASP A 556 22.59 21.91 -31.04
N ILE A 557 21.40 21.98 -30.46
CA ILE A 557 20.76 20.84 -29.76
C ILE A 557 20.22 19.87 -30.80
N ASP A 558 20.66 18.62 -30.75
CA ASP A 558 20.16 17.55 -31.61
C ASP A 558 18.77 17.08 -31.20
N THR A 559 18.58 16.95 -29.90
CA THR A 559 17.31 16.44 -29.35
C THR A 559 16.96 17.13 -28.03
N GLU A 560 15.76 17.68 -27.94
CA GLU A 560 15.19 18.23 -26.70
C GLU A 560 14.20 17.24 -26.09
N ILE A 561 14.40 16.91 -24.80
CA ILE A 561 13.53 16.09 -23.97
C ILE A 561 12.78 17.02 -23.01
N ILE A 562 11.47 17.11 -23.16
CA ILE A 562 10.61 17.98 -22.38
C ILE A 562 9.71 17.14 -21.50
N CYS A 563 9.85 17.24 -20.20
CA CYS A 563 9.03 16.52 -19.23
C CYS A 563 9.08 17.23 -17.86
N ASN A 564 8.32 16.71 -16.88
CA ASN A 564 8.56 17.03 -15.48
C ASN A 564 9.77 16.25 -14.97
N TYR A 565 10.51 16.82 -14.03
CA TYR A 565 11.67 16.16 -13.43
C TYR A 565 11.27 14.82 -12.79
N LYS A 566 10.11 14.80 -12.08
CA LYS A 566 9.55 13.56 -11.52
C LYS A 566 9.32 12.50 -12.61
N THR A 567 8.74 12.86 -13.74
CA THR A 567 8.52 11.93 -14.86
C THR A 567 9.83 11.34 -15.37
N TRP A 568 10.87 12.14 -15.50
CA TRP A 568 12.18 11.66 -15.91
C TRP A 568 12.81 10.71 -14.87
N CYS A 569 12.69 11.05 -13.58
CA CYS A 569 13.11 10.15 -12.50
C CYS A 569 12.37 8.81 -12.55
N ASP A 570 11.07 8.82 -12.77
CA ASP A 570 10.25 7.61 -12.86
C ASP A 570 10.63 6.75 -14.07
N VAL A 571 10.94 7.37 -15.23
CA VAL A 571 11.46 6.64 -16.40
C VAL A 571 12.85 6.06 -16.11
N SER A 572 13.75 6.84 -15.53
CA SER A 572 15.11 6.40 -15.21
C SER A 572 15.16 5.30 -14.14
N ASN A 573 14.14 5.24 -13.30
CA ASN A 573 13.97 4.22 -12.26
C ASN A 573 13.13 3.00 -12.75
N ASN A 574 12.78 2.94 -14.03
CA ASN A 574 11.90 1.91 -14.60
C ASN A 574 10.53 1.75 -13.90
N LYS A 575 10.03 2.82 -13.25
CA LYS A 575 8.67 2.82 -12.72
C LYS A 575 7.64 2.93 -13.84
N ILE A 576 7.99 3.67 -14.89
CA ILE A 576 7.23 3.75 -16.14
C ILE A 576 8.20 3.60 -17.30
N SER A 577 7.75 3.01 -18.40
CA SER A 577 8.58 2.97 -19.60
C SER A 577 8.64 4.35 -20.26
N GLY A 578 9.77 4.68 -20.92
CA GLY A 578 9.89 5.91 -21.70
C GLY A 578 8.82 5.98 -22.80
N GLU A 579 8.40 4.85 -23.36
CA GLU A 579 7.33 4.75 -24.33
C GLU A 579 5.97 5.08 -23.72
N THR A 580 5.69 4.59 -22.52
CA THR A 580 4.47 4.94 -21.77
C THR A 580 4.43 6.43 -21.46
N ALA A 581 5.50 6.99 -20.91
CA ALA A 581 5.59 8.42 -20.61
C ALA A 581 5.41 9.30 -21.88
N PHE A 582 5.91 8.86 -23.03
CA PHE A 582 5.73 9.54 -24.31
C PHE A 582 4.27 9.46 -24.79
N ARG A 583 3.66 8.28 -24.77
CA ARG A 583 2.29 8.01 -25.22
C ARG A 583 1.25 8.77 -24.40
N GLU A 584 1.47 8.86 -23.08
CA GLU A 584 0.62 9.61 -22.15
C GLU A 584 0.88 11.13 -22.15
N GLY A 585 1.80 11.61 -22.96
CA GLY A 585 2.14 13.02 -23.08
C GLY A 585 2.96 13.60 -21.93
N GLY A 586 3.39 12.78 -20.96
CA GLY A 586 4.26 13.15 -19.84
C GLY A 586 5.71 13.42 -20.28
N LEU A 587 6.12 12.87 -21.44
CA LEU A 587 7.42 13.10 -22.07
C LEU A 587 7.21 13.49 -23.52
N LYS A 588 7.84 14.60 -23.95
CA LYS A 588 7.84 15.06 -25.34
C LYS A 588 9.27 15.12 -25.84
N VAL A 589 9.49 14.68 -27.07
CA VAL A 589 10.79 14.70 -27.74
C VAL A 589 10.68 15.61 -28.97
N LYS A 590 11.63 16.53 -29.12
CA LYS A 590 11.78 17.39 -30.30
C LYS A 590 13.16 17.20 -30.91
N GLY A 591 13.28 17.24 -32.21
CA GLY A 591 14.54 17.09 -32.94
C GLY A 591 14.75 15.67 -33.43
N ASN A 592 16.00 15.18 -33.39
CA ASN A 592 16.44 13.94 -34.01
C ASN A 592 16.02 12.71 -33.15
N ILE A 593 15.05 11.94 -33.62
CA ILE A 593 14.52 10.75 -32.94
C ILE A 593 15.55 9.61 -32.88
N ASP A 594 16.40 9.47 -33.90
CA ASP A 594 17.42 8.40 -33.90
C ASP A 594 18.50 8.67 -32.84
N LYS A 595 18.88 9.93 -32.63
CA LYS A 595 19.72 10.29 -31.51
C LYS A 595 19.03 10.07 -30.15
N PHE A 596 17.71 10.28 -30.06
CA PHE A 596 16.95 9.92 -28.87
C PHE A 596 17.00 8.41 -28.56
N ARG A 597 16.87 7.55 -29.58
CA ARG A 597 17.02 6.09 -29.41
C ARG A 597 18.42 5.69 -28.95
N ILE A 598 19.46 6.43 -29.36
CA ILE A 598 20.83 6.22 -28.87
C ILE A 598 20.93 6.65 -27.39
N LEU A 599 20.30 7.76 -26.99
CA LEU A 599 20.26 8.22 -25.62
C LEU A 599 19.72 7.15 -24.67
N THR A 600 18.62 6.46 -25.05
CA THR A 600 18.04 5.41 -24.22
C THR A 600 19.01 4.25 -23.97
N LYS A 601 19.82 3.88 -24.97
CA LYS A 601 20.87 2.84 -24.84
C LYS A 601 22.05 3.31 -23.99
N ILE A 602 22.43 4.59 -24.10
CA ILE A 602 23.53 5.16 -23.30
C ILE A 602 23.19 5.13 -21.82
N PHE A 603 21.94 5.41 -21.49
CA PHE A 603 21.45 5.44 -20.11
C PHE A 603 20.59 4.23 -19.73
N GLU A 604 20.70 3.14 -20.52
CA GLU A 604 20.06 1.87 -20.19
C GLU A 604 20.53 1.40 -18.81
N PRO A 605 19.62 1.05 -17.92
CA PRO A 605 19.97 0.68 -16.56
C PRO A 605 20.93 -0.52 -16.50
N ILE A 606 21.96 -0.41 -15.66
CA ILE A 606 22.87 -1.53 -15.37
C ILE A 606 22.21 -2.41 -14.32
N LYS A 607 22.19 -3.74 -14.53
CA LYS A 607 21.66 -4.70 -13.54
C LYS A 607 22.48 -4.64 -12.24
N GLU A 608 21.88 -4.14 -11.16
CA GLU A 608 22.43 -4.11 -9.81
C GLU A 608 21.46 -4.73 -8.79
N GLU A 609 21.97 -5.25 -7.67
CA GLU A 609 21.16 -5.82 -6.59
C GLU A 609 20.22 -4.80 -5.95
N LYS A 610 19.06 -5.25 -5.46
CA LYS A 610 17.99 -4.39 -4.90
C LYS A 610 18.51 -3.48 -3.78
N PRO A 611 18.33 -2.15 -3.88
CA PRO A 611 18.66 -1.26 -2.78
C PRO A 611 17.61 -1.35 -1.66
N VAL A 612 18.07 -1.44 -0.43
CA VAL A 612 17.20 -1.29 0.75
C VAL A 612 16.99 0.19 0.98
N ILE A 613 15.76 0.68 0.93
CA ILE A 613 15.43 2.07 1.28
C ILE A 613 15.77 2.30 2.74
N ARG A 614 16.76 3.14 3.00
CA ARG A 614 17.20 3.51 4.36
C ARG A 614 16.67 4.89 4.70
N LYS A 615 16.14 5.04 5.92
CA LYS A 615 15.74 6.34 6.44
C LYS A 615 16.96 7.27 6.46
N LEU A 616 16.87 8.42 5.78
CA LEU A 616 17.93 9.43 5.75
C LEU A 616 18.31 9.84 7.18
N VAL A 617 19.59 9.71 7.50
CA VAL A 617 20.19 10.20 8.74
C VAL A 617 21.29 11.16 8.34
N ARG A 618 21.43 12.27 9.04
CA ARG A 618 22.50 13.25 8.78
C ARG A 618 23.88 12.64 9.05
N GLY A 619 24.46 11.97 8.05
CA GLY A 619 25.80 11.40 8.09
C GLY A 619 26.91 12.45 8.30
N ASP A 620 26.62 13.72 7.95
CA ASP A 620 27.42 14.90 8.21
C ASP A 620 27.72 15.16 9.70
N ILE A 621 26.86 14.67 10.61
CA ILE A 621 27.06 14.78 12.06
C ILE A 621 27.88 13.60 12.60
N ILE A 622 27.71 12.41 12.09
CA ILE A 622 28.32 11.18 12.65
C ILE A 622 29.85 11.16 12.37
N PHE A 623 30.31 11.62 11.21
CA PHE A 623 31.74 11.65 10.88
C PHE A 623 32.55 12.59 11.79
N PRO A 624 32.15 13.85 12.04
CA PRO A 624 32.79 14.70 13.02
C PRO A 624 32.80 14.11 14.43
N LEU A 625 31.71 13.48 14.85
CA LEU A 625 31.66 12.79 16.15
C LEU A 625 32.65 11.62 16.25
N ALA A 626 32.84 10.87 15.16
CA ALA A 626 33.81 9.79 15.11
C ALA A 626 35.26 10.31 15.14
N LEU A 627 35.53 11.55 14.69
CA LEU A 627 36.82 12.23 14.81
C LEU A 627 37.05 12.90 16.19
N ALA A 628 36.00 13.05 16.97
CA ALA A 628 36.06 13.80 18.24
C ALA A 628 37.23 13.33 19.18
N PRO A 629 37.54 12.02 19.31
CA PRO A 629 38.67 11.59 20.10
C PRO A 629 40.01 12.17 19.66
N PHE A 630 40.28 12.24 18.36
CA PHE A 630 41.48 12.87 17.81
C PHE A 630 41.46 14.37 17.99
N ILE A 631 40.33 15.04 17.75
CA ILE A 631 40.18 16.47 17.95
C ILE A 631 40.43 16.83 19.41
N PHE A 632 39.90 16.05 20.37
CA PHE A 632 40.10 16.22 21.78
C PHE A 632 41.59 16.04 22.17
N TYR A 633 42.23 14.99 21.63
CA TYR A 633 43.65 14.74 21.84
C TYR A 633 44.49 15.92 21.35
N TRP A 634 44.28 16.39 20.11
CA TRP A 634 45.05 17.51 19.55
C TRP A 634 44.81 18.81 20.29
N ALA A 635 43.61 19.10 20.70
CA ALA A 635 43.26 20.30 21.48
C ALA A 635 43.99 20.28 22.85
N THR A 636 43.99 19.16 23.54
CA THR A 636 44.59 19.06 24.87
C THR A 636 46.11 18.96 24.82
N SER A 637 46.71 18.30 23.84
CA SER A 637 48.15 18.23 23.63
C SER A 637 48.80 19.54 23.24
N ASN A 638 48.10 20.37 22.45
CA ASN A 638 48.62 21.67 21.98
C ASN A 638 48.39 22.79 23.00
N LEU A 639 47.46 22.70 23.91
CA LEU A 639 47.15 23.72 24.91
C LEU A 639 47.93 23.57 26.21
N HIS A 640 48.91 22.65 26.31
CA HIS A 640 49.68 22.32 27.52
C HIS A 640 48.80 22.16 28.79
N ILE A 641 47.54 21.81 28.63
CA ILE A 641 46.62 21.55 29.73
C ILE A 641 46.93 20.17 30.27
N ALA A 642 47.62 20.13 31.38
CA ALA A 642 47.91 19.03 32.28
C ALA A 642 47.92 17.61 31.66
N TYR A 643 49.02 16.93 31.70
CA TYR A 643 49.30 15.56 31.28
C TYR A 643 48.15 14.57 31.54
N LEU A 644 47.25 14.49 30.55
CA LEU A 644 46.31 13.40 30.49
C LEU A 644 47.05 12.20 29.93
N SER A 645 47.19 11.11 30.70
CA SER A 645 47.80 9.87 30.18
C SER A 645 47.05 9.36 28.96
N TYR A 646 47.71 8.78 27.96
CA TYR A 646 47.11 8.24 26.72
C TYR A 646 46.00 7.26 27.00
N GLY A 647 45.97 6.61 28.17
CA GLY A 647 44.87 5.78 28.63
C GLY A 647 43.53 6.52 28.74
N LYS A 648 43.51 7.85 29.05
CA LYS A 648 42.31 8.62 29.09
C LYS A 648 41.74 8.90 27.68
N TYR A 649 42.60 9.11 26.67
CA TYR A 649 42.19 9.24 25.29
C TYR A 649 41.65 7.92 24.73
N LEU A 650 42.20 6.80 25.12
CA LEU A 650 41.67 5.47 24.84
C LEU A 650 40.26 5.31 25.42
N MET A 651 40.07 5.68 26.67
CA MET A 651 38.75 5.65 27.34
C MET A 651 37.76 6.55 26.66
N VAL A 652 38.14 7.76 26.23
CA VAL A 652 37.30 8.66 25.43
C VAL A 652 36.94 8.00 24.09
N SER A 653 37.89 7.39 23.38
CA SER A 653 37.63 6.70 22.13
C SER A 653 36.62 5.54 22.29
N ILE A 654 36.79 4.72 23.34
CA ILE A 654 35.87 3.63 23.67
C ILE A 654 34.49 4.19 24.00
N PHE A 655 34.42 5.23 24.84
CA PHE A 655 33.16 5.88 25.22
C PHE A 655 32.40 6.42 24.01
N TYR A 656 33.07 7.15 23.11
CA TYR A 656 32.45 7.65 21.88
C TYR A 656 31.99 6.50 20.97
N THR A 657 32.81 5.47 20.78
CA THR A 657 32.49 4.34 19.89
C THR A 657 31.31 3.52 20.40
N LEU A 658 31.24 3.26 21.71
CA LEU A 658 30.24 2.36 22.26
C LEU A 658 28.96 3.04 22.75
N LEU A 659 29.03 4.31 23.15
CA LEU A 659 27.92 5.01 23.78
C LEU A 659 27.41 6.22 22.99
N VAL A 660 28.28 7.08 22.49
CA VAL A 660 27.88 8.32 21.82
C VAL A 660 27.48 8.09 20.36
N ILE A 661 28.37 7.52 19.56
CA ILE A 661 28.15 7.31 18.12
C ILE A 661 26.92 6.44 17.83
N PRO A 662 26.65 5.35 18.59
CA PRO A 662 25.45 4.55 18.37
C PRO A 662 24.13 5.30 18.51
N ILE A 663 24.09 6.39 19.28
CA ILE A 663 22.87 7.22 19.44
C ILE A 663 22.47 7.86 18.10
N PHE A 664 23.47 8.27 17.32
CA PHE A 664 23.27 8.95 16.04
C PHE A 664 23.20 7.99 14.84
N LYS A 665 23.66 6.74 15.02
CA LYS A 665 23.58 5.73 13.96
C LYS A 665 22.15 5.18 13.81
N PRO A 666 21.70 4.88 12.57
CA PRO A 666 20.45 4.16 12.33
C PRO A 666 20.42 2.80 13.04
N LYS A 667 19.22 2.33 13.44
CA LYS A 667 19.05 1.05 14.16
C LYS A 667 19.75 -0.14 13.49
N TYR A 668 19.75 -0.21 12.15
CA TYR A 668 20.30 -1.33 11.37
C TYR A 668 21.84 -1.37 11.34
N VAL A 669 22.54 -0.28 11.71
CA VAL A 669 24.03 -0.22 11.81
C VAL A 669 24.53 0.21 13.17
N ARG A 670 23.64 0.36 14.14
CA ARG A 670 23.95 0.93 15.47
C ARG A 670 25.10 0.20 16.17
N ASN A 671 25.14 -1.11 16.05
CA ASN A 671 26.15 -1.97 16.69
C ASN A 671 27.35 -2.26 15.79
N GLN A 672 27.42 -1.69 14.57
CA GLN A 672 28.56 -1.89 13.68
C GLN A 672 29.65 -0.88 13.99
N ILE A 673 30.86 -1.36 14.25
CA ILE A 673 32.04 -0.53 14.46
C ILE A 673 32.67 -0.23 13.09
N THR A 674 32.80 1.04 12.73
CA THR A 674 33.37 1.48 11.44
C THR A 674 34.91 1.42 11.46
N ASN A 675 35.54 1.53 10.29
CA ASN A 675 36.99 1.53 10.17
C ASN A 675 37.64 2.71 10.91
N LEU A 676 37.01 3.88 10.93
CA LEU A 676 37.54 5.04 11.68
C LEU A 676 37.49 4.78 13.18
N GLU A 677 36.42 4.24 13.70
CA GLU A 677 36.29 3.89 15.12
C GLU A 677 37.31 2.82 15.54
N LYS A 678 37.57 1.82 14.68
CA LYS A 678 38.62 0.83 14.87
C LYS A 678 40.02 1.48 14.89
N VAL A 679 40.30 2.39 13.93
CA VAL A 679 41.56 3.13 13.85
C VAL A 679 41.78 3.94 15.13
N ASN A 680 40.74 4.66 15.61
CA ASN A 680 40.83 5.41 16.89
C ASN A 680 41.25 4.51 18.06
N ILE A 681 40.54 3.40 18.26
CA ILE A 681 40.81 2.48 19.36
C ILE A 681 42.23 1.91 19.23
N ILE A 682 42.62 1.45 18.05
CA ILE A 682 43.95 0.85 17.81
C ILE A 682 45.02 1.91 18.05
N THR A 683 44.91 3.15 17.52
CA THR A 683 45.92 4.19 17.67
C THR A 683 46.14 4.55 19.15
N PHE A 684 45.04 4.83 19.88
CA PHE A 684 45.22 5.18 21.31
C PHE A 684 45.59 3.99 22.20
N SER A 685 45.25 2.77 21.81
CA SER A 685 45.77 1.58 22.49
C SER A 685 47.27 1.43 22.32
N LEU A 686 47.78 1.62 21.11
CA LEU A 686 49.22 1.57 20.83
C LEU A 686 49.98 2.71 21.53
N MET A 687 49.43 3.96 21.50
CA MET A 687 49.98 5.08 22.22
C MET A 687 50.09 4.80 23.72
N TRP A 688 49.03 4.23 24.32
CA TRP A 688 49.02 3.88 25.75
C TRP A 688 50.03 2.78 26.10
N ILE A 689 50.10 1.74 25.26
CA ILE A 689 51.07 0.63 25.47
C ILE A 689 52.52 1.17 25.39
N LEU A 690 52.81 2.00 24.37
CA LEU A 690 54.16 2.57 24.21
C LEU A 690 54.49 3.57 25.31
N ASP A 691 53.53 4.32 25.82
CA ASP A 691 53.70 5.22 26.98
C ASP A 691 54.12 4.44 28.23
N ILE A 692 53.51 3.27 28.46
CA ILE A 692 53.90 2.40 29.59
C ILE A 692 55.27 1.75 29.40
N MET A 693 55.64 1.37 28.15
CA MET A 693 56.82 0.58 27.87
C MET A 693 58.10 1.38 27.60
N MET A 694 57.99 2.54 26.95
CA MET A 694 59.16 3.20 26.34
C MET A 694 59.50 4.59 26.81
N TYR A 695 58.63 5.33 27.48
CA TYR A 695 58.85 6.68 27.98
C TYR A 695 59.40 7.68 26.94
N ASN A 696 59.13 7.45 25.61
CA ASN A 696 59.69 8.29 24.56
C ASN A 696 58.60 8.96 23.72
N GLU A 697 58.30 10.22 23.98
CA GLU A 697 57.26 11.02 23.33
C GLU A 697 57.39 11.07 21.81
N ILE A 698 58.58 11.00 21.22
CA ILE A 698 58.79 11.06 19.78
C ILE A 698 58.13 9.86 19.07
N TYR A 699 58.32 8.66 19.60
CA TYR A 699 57.72 7.43 19.01
C TYR A 699 56.23 7.39 19.23
N ILE A 700 55.74 7.85 20.37
CA ILE A 700 54.31 7.86 20.67
C ILE A 700 53.63 8.85 19.75
N ASN A 701 54.16 10.04 19.57
CA ASN A 701 53.58 11.06 18.72
C ASN A 701 53.58 10.68 17.25
N SER A 702 54.53 9.87 16.74
CA SER A 702 54.55 9.38 15.37
C SER A 702 53.35 8.50 15.03
N LEU A 703 52.65 7.92 16.00
CA LEU A 703 51.42 7.13 15.82
C LEU A 703 50.26 7.99 15.35
N GLU A 704 50.32 9.33 15.47
CA GLU A 704 49.32 10.26 14.87
C GLU A 704 49.21 10.07 13.35
N LEU A 705 50.26 9.56 12.70
CA LEU A 705 50.23 9.26 11.26
C LEU A 705 49.40 8.04 10.88
N ILE A 706 48.94 7.24 11.84
CA ILE A 706 48.10 6.08 11.56
C ILE A 706 46.80 6.52 10.91
N LEU A 707 46.17 7.59 11.39
CA LEU A 707 44.89 8.07 10.82
C LEU A 707 45.02 8.53 9.36
N PRO A 708 45.98 9.43 8.99
CA PRO A 708 46.11 9.81 7.59
C PRO A 708 46.54 8.64 6.68
N LEU A 709 47.38 7.72 7.17
CA LEU A 709 47.74 6.52 6.41
C LEU A 709 46.53 5.60 6.20
N ALA A 710 45.71 5.42 7.21
CA ALA A 710 44.46 4.68 7.06
C ALA A 710 43.51 5.34 6.03
N LEU A 711 43.36 6.65 6.06
CA LEU A 711 42.58 7.40 5.06
C LEU A 711 43.08 7.16 3.63
N ILE A 712 44.37 7.12 3.41
CA ILE A 712 44.99 6.83 2.10
C ILE A 712 44.71 5.36 1.71
N ILE A 713 45.04 4.43 2.57
CA ILE A 713 44.87 2.99 2.28
C ILE A 713 43.43 2.66 1.92
N PHE A 714 42.47 3.09 2.74
CA PHE A 714 41.06 2.83 2.51
C PHE A 714 40.46 3.66 1.38
N ALA A 715 41.12 4.72 0.91
CA ALA A 715 40.72 5.44 -0.31
C ALA A 715 40.87 4.57 -1.57
N PHE A 716 41.84 3.65 -1.59
CA PHE A 716 42.15 2.80 -2.74
C PHE A 716 41.88 1.31 -2.53
N LYS A 717 41.84 0.82 -1.28
CA LYS A 717 41.59 -0.58 -0.93
C LYS A 717 40.42 -0.69 0.04
N GLY A 718 39.42 -1.47 -0.33
CA GLY A 718 38.25 -1.72 0.53
C GLY A 718 37.25 -0.59 0.55
N GLU A 719 36.46 -0.50 1.60
CA GLU A 719 35.44 0.52 1.78
C GLU A 719 36.05 1.82 2.36
N ASN A 720 35.89 2.90 1.61
CA ASN A 720 36.41 4.23 2.00
C ASN A 720 35.87 4.69 3.37
N ILE A 721 36.75 5.17 4.26
CA ILE A 721 36.39 5.60 5.61
C ILE A 721 35.28 6.66 5.59
N ILE A 722 35.38 7.70 4.76
CA ILE A 722 34.37 8.77 4.68
C ILE A 722 33.07 8.20 4.13
N SER A 723 33.10 7.30 3.13
CA SER A 723 31.90 6.72 2.56
C SER A 723 31.10 5.87 3.56
N GLN A 724 31.73 5.29 4.57
CA GLN A 724 31.02 4.55 5.63
C GLN A 724 30.04 5.42 6.42
N TYR A 725 30.31 6.71 6.53
CA TYR A 725 29.44 7.69 7.20
C TYR A 725 28.52 8.39 6.23
N THR A 726 29.03 8.85 5.12
CA THR A 726 28.21 9.60 4.14
C THR A 726 27.10 8.73 3.53
N LYS A 727 27.36 7.43 3.31
CA LYS A 727 26.32 6.51 2.83
C LYS A 727 25.14 6.33 3.80
N LEU A 728 25.30 6.66 5.09
CA LEU A 728 24.21 6.62 6.05
C LEU A 728 23.15 7.72 5.78
N GLY A 729 23.52 8.77 5.08
CA GLY A 729 22.65 9.86 4.67
C GLY A 729 22.02 9.69 3.27
N PHE A 730 22.36 8.62 2.55
CA PHE A 730 21.88 8.37 1.19
C PHE A 730 21.25 7.00 1.03
N VAL A 731 20.37 6.87 0.05
CA VAL A 731 19.84 5.56 -0.36
C VAL A 731 20.97 4.71 -0.96
N GLU A 732 20.84 3.39 -0.89
CA GLU A 732 21.92 2.47 -1.23
C GLU A 732 22.35 2.57 -2.70
N SER A 733 21.41 2.80 -3.61
CA SER A 733 21.68 3.03 -5.03
C SER A 733 22.62 4.20 -5.28
N VAL A 734 22.42 5.31 -4.56
CA VAL A 734 23.29 6.49 -4.66
C VAL A 734 24.67 6.19 -4.10
N SER A 735 24.74 5.50 -2.95
CA SER A 735 26.02 5.18 -2.31
C SER A 735 26.88 4.20 -3.14
N LYS A 736 26.30 3.49 -4.10
CA LYS A 736 27.01 2.59 -5.05
C LYS A 736 27.47 3.30 -6.34
N THR A 737 27.07 4.54 -6.59
CA THR A 737 27.45 5.25 -7.83
C THR A 737 28.93 5.57 -7.89
N LYS A 738 29.47 5.60 -9.12
CA LYS A 738 30.88 6.01 -9.34
C LYS A 738 31.14 7.43 -8.86
N LEU A 739 30.17 8.33 -9.03
CA LEU A 739 30.27 9.73 -8.59
C LEU A 739 30.39 9.80 -7.06
N PHE A 740 29.54 9.08 -6.31
CA PHE A 740 29.61 9.04 -4.85
C PHE A 740 30.96 8.52 -4.35
N ASN A 741 31.45 7.43 -4.94
CA ASN A 741 32.75 6.86 -4.59
C ASN A 741 33.91 7.78 -4.93
N LYS A 742 33.88 8.49 -6.08
CA LYS A 742 34.88 9.46 -6.50
C LYS A 742 34.93 10.66 -5.54
N ILE A 743 33.78 11.21 -5.16
CA ILE A 743 33.72 12.34 -4.21
C ILE A 743 34.30 11.92 -2.85
N ASN A 744 33.85 10.78 -2.30
CA ASN A 744 34.32 10.34 -0.98
C ASN A 744 35.81 9.96 -0.97
N ARG A 745 36.32 9.37 -2.06
CA ARG A 745 37.74 9.11 -2.23
C ARG A 745 38.53 10.39 -2.17
N ASN A 746 38.15 11.41 -2.93
CA ASN A 746 38.84 12.69 -2.96
C ASN A 746 38.80 13.40 -1.60
N LEU A 747 37.69 13.35 -0.91
CA LEU A 747 37.57 13.86 0.46
C LEU A 747 38.49 13.12 1.45
N SER A 748 38.59 11.79 1.35
CA SER A 748 39.51 11.01 2.20
C SER A 748 40.97 11.39 1.95
N LEU A 749 41.39 11.56 0.69
CA LEU A 749 42.73 12.00 0.35
C LEU A 749 43.02 13.42 0.82
N MET A 750 42.06 14.33 0.66
CA MET A 750 42.17 15.70 1.17
C MET A 750 42.39 15.72 2.69
N TRP A 751 41.56 14.99 3.47
CA TRP A 751 41.72 14.89 4.92
C TRP A 751 43.04 14.24 5.32
N ALA A 752 43.51 13.23 4.58
CA ALA A 752 44.84 12.65 4.80
C ALA A 752 45.96 13.68 4.64
N VAL A 753 45.91 14.49 3.60
CA VAL A 753 46.90 15.58 3.36
C VAL A 753 46.81 16.60 4.50
N ILE A 754 45.59 17.02 4.91
CA ILE A 754 45.43 17.98 6.02
C ILE A 754 46.08 17.45 7.29
N PHE A 755 45.84 16.18 7.65
CA PHE A 755 46.41 15.57 8.87
C PHE A 755 47.93 15.37 8.77
N ILE A 756 48.49 15.05 7.61
CA ILE A 756 49.94 14.97 7.42
C ILE A 756 50.58 16.37 7.57
N VAL A 757 50.00 17.39 6.92
CA VAL A 757 50.48 18.76 7.04
C VAL A 757 50.39 19.24 8.49
N GLN A 758 49.29 18.93 9.17
CA GLN A 758 49.11 19.23 10.57
C GLN A 758 50.18 18.58 11.44
N PHE A 759 50.51 17.31 11.23
CA PHE A 759 51.56 16.62 11.96
C PHE A 759 52.94 17.27 11.73
N LEU A 760 53.25 17.55 10.45
CA LEU A 760 54.55 18.19 10.08
C LEU A 760 54.70 19.60 10.67
N VAL A 761 53.63 20.40 10.63
CA VAL A 761 53.63 21.77 11.22
C VAL A 761 53.79 21.69 12.74
N ALA A 762 52.99 20.85 13.39
CA ALA A 762 52.94 20.76 14.84
C ALA A 762 54.21 20.15 15.48
N LYS A 763 54.84 19.19 14.80
CA LYS A 763 55.91 18.38 15.41
C LYS A 763 57.29 18.55 14.78
N VAL A 764 57.38 19.05 13.53
CA VAL A 764 58.67 19.10 12.82
C VAL A 764 59.13 20.54 12.52
N LEU A 765 58.20 21.46 12.24
CA LEU A 765 58.59 22.79 11.69
C LEU A 765 58.60 23.96 12.68
N ILE A 766 57.91 23.91 13.83
CA ILE A 766 57.68 25.10 14.64
C ILE A 766 57.76 24.80 16.16
N THR A 767 58.43 25.75 16.87
CA THR A 767 58.65 25.70 18.32
C THR A 767 57.68 26.57 19.13
N GLU A 768 56.91 27.46 18.57
CA GLU A 768 55.82 28.26 19.24
C GLU A 768 55.05 29.18 18.25
N PRO A 769 53.80 29.55 18.41
CA PRO A 769 52.59 28.92 18.92
C PRO A 769 51.72 28.33 17.80
N THR A 770 51.72 27.04 17.64
CA THR A 770 51.18 26.29 16.51
C THR A 770 49.66 26.01 16.56
N GLY A 771 49.02 26.25 17.68
CA GLY A 771 47.57 25.92 17.87
C GLY A 771 46.65 26.58 16.82
N SER A 772 46.87 27.78 16.43
CA SER A 772 46.03 28.51 15.47
C SER A 772 46.05 27.93 14.06
N ILE A 773 47.20 27.46 13.58
CA ILE A 773 47.36 26.89 12.21
C ILE A 773 46.60 25.56 12.09
N VAL A 774 46.64 24.74 13.11
CA VAL A 774 45.93 23.45 13.16
C VAL A 774 44.44 23.64 13.01
N TYR A 775 43.87 24.58 13.78
CA TYR A 775 42.45 24.87 13.72
C TYR A 775 42.01 25.47 12.37
N ILE A 776 42.88 26.31 11.75
CA ILE A 776 42.64 26.86 10.42
C ILE A 776 42.61 25.75 9.38
N LEU A 777 43.53 24.80 9.41
CA LEU A 777 43.57 23.66 8.48
C LEU A 777 42.34 22.78 8.62
N ILE A 778 41.88 22.50 9.81
CA ILE A 778 40.66 21.72 10.09
C ILE A 778 39.43 22.50 9.57
N ALA A 779 39.36 23.80 9.82
CA ALA A 779 38.26 24.65 9.31
C ALA A 779 38.22 24.66 7.78
N ILE A 780 39.37 24.78 7.10
CA ILE A 780 39.48 24.72 5.64
C ILE A 780 39.01 23.35 5.13
N GLY A 781 39.42 22.25 5.79
CA GLY A 781 38.96 20.91 5.44
C GLY A 781 37.45 20.77 5.59
N GLY A 782 36.89 21.35 6.64
CA GLY A 782 35.42 21.38 6.85
C GLY A 782 34.68 22.13 5.74
N ILE A 783 35.15 23.32 5.38
CA ILE A 783 34.57 24.13 4.30
C ILE A 783 34.66 23.39 2.97
N ILE A 784 35.80 22.78 2.65
CA ILE A 784 35.97 22.00 1.43
C ILE A 784 35.06 20.78 1.44
N SER A 785 34.92 20.08 2.57
CA SER A 785 33.99 18.94 2.71
C SER A 785 32.55 19.31 2.42
N PHE A 786 32.15 20.54 2.71
CA PHE A 786 30.82 21.08 2.44
C PHE A 786 30.63 21.58 0.99
N THR A 787 31.68 22.20 0.40
CA THR A 787 31.60 22.86 -0.90
C THR A 787 32.01 21.98 -2.07
N TYR A 788 32.98 21.08 -1.88
CA TYR A 788 33.49 20.20 -2.95
C TYR A 788 32.41 19.23 -3.48
N PRO A 789 31.60 18.55 -2.66
CA PRO A 789 30.53 17.70 -3.18
C PRO A 789 29.54 18.47 -4.07
N LYS A 790 29.15 19.68 -3.67
CA LYS A 790 28.25 20.55 -4.45
C LYS A 790 28.89 20.93 -5.79
N LYS A 791 30.12 21.39 -5.78
CA LYS A 791 30.86 21.74 -6.99
C LYS A 791 31.09 20.53 -7.91
N ALA A 792 31.37 19.36 -7.35
CA ALA A 792 31.55 18.12 -8.12
C ALA A 792 30.25 17.62 -8.76
N MET A 793 29.12 18.04 -8.24
CA MET A 793 27.77 17.73 -8.75
C MET A 793 27.22 18.79 -9.70
N GLY A 794 28.01 19.85 -10.02
CA GLY A 794 27.64 20.87 -11.01
C GLY A 794 26.85 22.07 -10.46
N ASN A 795 26.97 22.35 -9.17
CA ASN A 795 26.46 23.58 -8.53
C ASN A 795 27.50 24.67 -8.41
#